data_cf6b5b0e663ab3bc3f66a7a3509efbd5
#
_entry.id   cf6b5b0e663ab3bc3f66a7a3509efbd5
#
_cell.length_a   1.000
_cell.length_b   1.000
_cell.length_c   1.000
_cell.angle_alpha   90.00
_cell.angle_beta   90.00
_cell.angle_gamma   90.00
#
_symmetry.space_group_name_H-M   'P 1'
#
loop_
_entity.id
_entity.type
_entity.pdbx_description
1 polymer ?
#
loop_
_entity_poly.entity_id
_entity_poly.type
_entity_poly.pdbx_seq_one_letter_code
_entity_poly.pdbx_strand_id
1 'polypeptide(L)'
;MNGRLFQTIFAALLLVAAALPWLRPAAAAGPGEQLIAQSPAQIIRAIEVEGIQRITFETVLTYLTVKVGDPFAPGEINNSLKRLFATGFFSSIEMLEGNGGSTLIVRVKENPIINRVAFEGNLRIDDEQLAPEVQIKPRSIYTRSKVQSDVQRILDVYRRSGRFAATVEPKLIRQPQNRVDVVFEVNEGARSQIDRILFVGNQKFSDSELRSAIVTSEGKFWRFWAPDDVYDPDRVALDRDALRNFYLDNGYADFRVLSSVAELTPEKTGFVLTFTIEEGERYKFGGVEIESKIPALDANTLVPLVVSQPGEWYNASLVEADTEQLSNRAGDAGFAFVDIRPVPIVDRASRTVAIRYEIGEGPRVYVNRIEISGNVRTEDRVIRREIRLAEGDPFNASKVRRSRQRIQNLGYFETVKVENVQTDQVDRTDIKVEVTEKSTGELSFGAGLSSTDGPLADVSIRERNLLGKGQDLRLSFQVSARSQKIDLAFTEPFFLDRPLSAGFDVFQTEIDNTDESSFEKDSTGFKLRTGYRLSENLRQNWSYGFSADSITVASDASPFIKLSEGDLQTSSLSHTITYDTLDNRFSPRDGLIVSLTNEVAGLGGSERFVRNTIKGGIYQEVLDDVVFSLRAQAGGIVGLGQDTKSFERFYLGGSSFRGFEHAGVGPRDLDTDDAIGGNYNYTATAELSFPIGLPEELGVRGVAFAEAGSVFGLDDETV
;
A
#
# COMPACT_ATOMS: atom_id res chain seq x y z
N MET A 1 -32.82 -22.31 -40.54
CA MET A 1 -33.41 -21.54 -41.69
C MET A 1 -32.99 -20.09 -41.55
N ASN A 2 -32.45 -19.57 -42.61
CA ASN A 2 -32.10 -18.15 -42.88
C ASN A 2 -30.82 -17.60 -42.26
N GLY A 3 -29.68 -18.07 -42.77
CA GLY A 3 -28.44 -17.39 -42.80
C GLY A 3 -28.00 -17.09 -44.25
N ARG A 4 -28.69 -16.22 -44.97
CA ARG A 4 -28.34 -15.81 -46.34
C ARG A 4 -28.94 -14.44 -46.69
N LEU A 5 -28.73 -13.43 -45.88
CA LEU A 5 -29.15 -12.07 -46.23
C LEU A 5 -28.12 -10.95 -45.88
N PHE A 6 -26.92 -11.29 -45.48
CA PHE A 6 -25.91 -10.28 -45.16
C PHE A 6 -24.64 -10.32 -46.04
N GLN A 7 -24.60 -11.21 -47.05
CA GLN A 7 -23.47 -11.29 -47.98
C GLN A 7 -23.71 -10.64 -49.35
N THR A 8 -24.89 -10.05 -49.59
CA THR A 8 -25.26 -9.47 -50.88
C THR A 8 -25.21 -7.94 -50.94
N ILE A 9 -24.86 -7.24 -49.85
CA ILE A 9 -24.75 -5.77 -49.88
C ILE A 9 -23.28 -5.29 -49.95
N PHE A 10 -22.29 -6.14 -49.71
CA PHE A 10 -20.88 -5.76 -49.81
C PHE A 10 -20.22 -6.06 -51.21
N ALA A 11 -20.94 -6.78 -52.08
CA ALA A 11 -20.45 -7.10 -53.42
C ALA A 11 -20.95 -6.14 -54.50
N ALA A 12 -21.86 -5.19 -54.20
CA ALA A 12 -22.42 -4.25 -55.16
C ALA A 12 -21.72 -2.86 -55.21
N LEU A 13 -20.75 -2.60 -54.33
CA LEU A 13 -20.02 -1.33 -54.28
C LEU A 13 -18.60 -1.38 -54.83
N LEU A 14 -18.14 -2.56 -55.31
CA LEU A 14 -16.80 -2.76 -55.91
C LEU A 14 -16.83 -3.04 -57.42
N LEU A 15 -17.99 -2.93 -58.10
CA LEU A 15 -18.19 -3.25 -59.53
C LEU A 15 -18.57 -2.05 -60.39
N VAL A 16 -18.47 -0.81 -59.90
CA VAL A 16 -18.72 0.42 -60.69
C VAL A 16 -17.43 1.13 -61.12
N ALA A 17 -16.25 0.62 -60.80
CA ALA A 17 -14.97 1.25 -61.13
C ALA A 17 -14.19 0.57 -62.28
N ALA A 18 -14.80 -0.36 -63.05
CA ALA A 18 -14.09 -1.09 -64.13
C ALA A 18 -14.94 -1.32 -65.38
N ALA A 19 -15.48 -0.26 -65.98
CA ALA A 19 -16.00 -0.33 -67.34
C ALA A 19 -16.10 1.05 -67.99
N LEU A 20 -15.00 1.57 -68.46
CA LEU A 20 -15.01 2.58 -69.57
C LEU A 20 -13.96 2.16 -70.58
N PRO A 21 -14.38 1.92 -71.87
CA PRO A 21 -13.51 1.43 -72.91
C PRO A 21 -12.67 2.55 -73.51
N TRP A 22 -11.49 2.18 -73.92
CA TRP A 22 -10.57 2.93 -74.72
C TRP A 22 -11.21 3.34 -76.08
N LEU A 23 -11.42 4.63 -76.30
CA LEU A 23 -11.62 5.20 -77.58
C LEU A 23 -10.48 6.17 -77.87
N ARG A 24 -9.55 5.75 -78.70
CA ARG A 24 -8.63 6.64 -79.41
C ARG A 24 -9.43 7.38 -80.49
N PRO A 25 -9.32 8.71 -80.62
CA PRO A 25 -9.61 9.35 -81.83
C PRO A 25 -8.31 9.56 -82.69
N ALA A 26 -8.47 9.32 -83.98
CA ALA A 26 -7.45 9.48 -84.98
C ALA A 26 -7.00 10.94 -85.18
N ALA A 27 -5.76 11.05 -85.55
CA ALA A 27 -5.14 12.31 -85.99
C ALA A 27 -5.88 12.97 -87.16
N ALA A 28 -6.22 14.26 -86.99
CA ALA A 28 -6.46 15.17 -88.07
C ALA A 28 -5.55 16.39 -87.87
N ALA A 29 -4.73 16.66 -88.85
CA ALA A 29 -3.72 17.69 -88.88
C ALA A 29 -4.28 19.11 -89.08
N GLY A 30 -3.68 20.03 -88.32
CA GLY A 30 -3.34 21.40 -88.62
C GLY A 30 -4.44 22.48 -88.74
N PRO A 31 -4.13 23.75 -88.74
CA PRO A 31 -2.98 24.45 -88.14
C PRO A 31 -3.43 25.61 -87.24
N GLY A 32 -2.58 26.01 -86.33
CA GLY A 32 -2.78 27.28 -85.65
C GLY A 32 -2.26 27.20 -84.16
N GLU A 33 -0.96 27.27 -84.08
CA GLU A 33 -0.29 27.60 -82.88
C GLU A 33 -0.64 29.04 -82.49
N GLN A 34 -1.75 29.20 -81.73
CA GLN A 34 -1.94 30.43 -81.00
C GLN A 34 -1.08 30.31 -79.76
N LEU A 35 0.08 30.93 -79.75
CA LEU A 35 0.83 31.38 -78.64
C LEU A 35 -0.15 32.10 -77.68
N ILE A 36 -0.64 31.42 -76.65
CA ILE A 36 -1.21 32.09 -75.49
C ILE A 36 -0.05 32.93 -74.97
N ALA A 37 -0.10 34.22 -75.24
CA ALA A 37 0.80 35.20 -74.65
C ALA A 37 0.67 35.02 -73.15
N GLN A 38 1.69 34.42 -72.47
CA GLN A 38 1.87 34.53 -71.09
C GLN A 38 1.91 36.02 -70.79
N SER A 39 0.88 36.52 -70.08
CA SER A 39 0.93 37.89 -69.50
C SER A 39 2.26 37.98 -68.77
N PRO A 40 3.04 39.05 -68.92
CA PRO A 40 4.32 39.19 -68.31
C PRO A 40 4.10 38.96 -66.76
N ALA A 41 4.84 38.00 -66.25
CA ALA A 41 4.76 37.66 -64.80
C ALA A 41 4.92 38.99 -64.02
N GLN A 42 3.83 39.42 -63.39
CA GLN A 42 3.86 40.62 -62.59
C GLN A 42 4.91 40.43 -61.49
N ILE A 43 5.90 41.32 -61.48
CA ILE A 43 7.00 41.26 -60.48
C ILE A 43 6.64 42.14 -59.32
N ILE A 44 6.81 41.61 -58.09
CA ILE A 44 6.65 42.37 -56.89
C ILE A 44 7.72 43.45 -56.76
N ARG A 45 7.31 44.74 -56.93
CA ARG A 45 8.21 45.90 -56.81
C ARG A 45 8.28 46.49 -55.44
N ALA A 46 7.25 46.29 -54.61
CA ALA A 46 7.19 46.73 -53.22
C ALA A 46 6.37 45.74 -52.37
N ILE A 47 6.74 45.60 -51.13
CA ILE A 47 5.96 44.90 -50.12
C ILE A 47 5.58 45.93 -49.05
N GLU A 48 4.30 46.12 -48.81
CA GLU A 48 3.77 46.98 -47.77
C GLU A 48 3.12 46.15 -46.68
N VAL A 49 3.37 46.49 -45.42
CA VAL A 49 2.76 45.78 -44.27
C VAL A 49 1.91 46.77 -43.50
N GLU A 50 0.63 46.49 -43.44
CA GLU A 50 -0.38 47.30 -42.72
C GLU A 50 -0.84 46.59 -41.43
N GLY A 51 -1.07 47.39 -40.39
CA GLY A 51 -1.70 46.88 -39.15
C GLY A 51 -0.71 46.37 -38.10
N ILE A 52 0.59 46.49 -38.33
CA ILE A 52 1.63 46.21 -37.31
C ILE A 52 1.63 47.32 -36.25
N GLN A 53 1.80 46.91 -34.99
CA GLN A 53 1.87 47.81 -33.83
C GLN A 53 3.17 47.61 -33.04
N ARG A 54 3.52 46.37 -32.80
CA ARG A 54 4.65 45.93 -31.99
C ARG A 54 5.66 45.14 -32.80
N ILE A 55 5.18 44.35 -33.75
CA ILE A 55 6.02 43.54 -34.64
C ILE A 55 6.59 44.46 -35.68
N THR A 56 7.92 44.36 -35.89
CA THR A 56 8.58 45.22 -36.88
C THR A 56 8.34 44.73 -38.29
N PHE A 57 8.43 45.65 -39.26
CA PHE A 57 8.32 45.36 -40.69
C PHE A 57 9.33 44.25 -41.10
N GLU A 58 10.57 44.35 -40.65
CA GLU A 58 11.63 43.39 -40.93
C GLU A 58 11.28 41.97 -40.41
N THR A 59 10.63 41.90 -39.25
CA THR A 59 10.18 40.63 -38.70
C THR A 59 9.16 39.96 -39.62
N VAL A 60 8.18 40.71 -40.17
CA VAL A 60 7.20 40.16 -41.11
C VAL A 60 7.89 39.66 -42.36
N LEU A 61 8.83 40.45 -42.92
CA LEU A 61 9.59 40.07 -44.10
C LEU A 61 10.38 38.77 -43.92
N THR A 62 10.90 38.50 -42.74
CA THR A 62 11.66 37.27 -42.48
C THR A 62 10.83 36.00 -42.66
N TYR A 63 9.53 36.07 -42.45
CA TYR A 63 8.62 34.93 -42.58
C TYR A 63 7.97 34.82 -43.95
N LEU A 64 8.11 35.83 -44.83
CA LEU A 64 7.67 35.75 -46.22
C LEU A 64 8.60 34.87 -47.03
N THR A 65 8.05 34.01 -47.94
CA THR A 65 8.81 33.23 -48.92
C THR A 65 9.09 34.03 -50.16
N VAL A 66 8.39 35.14 -50.35
CA VAL A 66 8.52 36.04 -51.51
C VAL A 66 9.28 37.33 -51.10
N LYS A 67 10.06 37.88 -52.07
CA LYS A 67 10.87 39.10 -51.89
C LYS A 67 10.55 40.08 -53.02
N VAL A 68 10.97 41.31 -52.84
CA VAL A 68 10.97 42.32 -53.95
C VAL A 68 11.86 41.81 -55.05
N GLY A 69 11.32 41.75 -56.29
CA GLY A 69 11.95 41.17 -57.42
C GLY A 69 11.40 39.81 -57.90
N ASP A 70 10.69 39.11 -57.01
CA ASP A 70 10.08 37.81 -57.29
C ASP A 70 8.77 37.97 -58.09
N PRO A 71 8.38 36.96 -58.92
CA PRO A 71 7.11 36.96 -59.64
C PRO A 71 5.95 36.85 -58.62
N PHE A 72 4.82 37.50 -58.91
CA PHE A 72 3.59 37.43 -58.08
C PHE A 72 2.92 36.06 -58.25
N ALA A 73 3.46 35.04 -57.63
CA ALA A 73 3.02 33.67 -57.75
C ALA A 73 2.03 33.32 -56.60
N PRO A 74 0.74 33.01 -56.90
CA PRO A 74 -0.26 32.75 -55.86
C PRO A 74 0.12 31.61 -54.89
N GLY A 75 0.88 30.60 -55.38
CA GLY A 75 1.36 29.48 -54.56
C GLY A 75 2.34 29.95 -53.50
N GLU A 76 3.32 30.77 -53.83
CA GLU A 76 4.33 31.31 -52.92
C GLU A 76 3.73 32.33 -51.93
N ILE A 77 2.75 33.10 -52.38
CA ILE A 77 2.00 34.01 -51.52
C ILE A 77 1.20 33.21 -50.46
N ASN A 78 0.57 32.12 -50.89
CA ASN A 78 -0.14 31.23 -49.94
C ASN A 78 0.83 30.52 -48.97
N ASN A 79 2.02 30.15 -49.41
CA ASN A 79 3.08 29.62 -48.56
C ASN A 79 3.53 30.66 -47.51
N SER A 80 3.73 31.90 -47.95
CA SER A 80 4.03 33.04 -47.08
C SER A 80 2.93 33.27 -46.02
N LEU A 81 1.67 33.25 -46.45
CA LEU A 81 0.51 33.36 -45.57
C LEU A 81 0.49 32.26 -44.52
N LYS A 82 0.69 31.01 -44.91
CA LYS A 82 0.76 29.86 -43.98
C LYS A 82 1.91 29.98 -42.96
N ARG A 83 3.09 30.40 -43.42
CA ARG A 83 4.24 30.60 -42.54
C ARG A 83 4.01 31.73 -41.54
N LEU A 84 3.44 32.85 -41.94
CA LEU A 84 3.07 33.92 -41.04
C LEU A 84 2.00 33.51 -40.03
N PHE A 85 0.98 32.75 -40.45
CA PHE A 85 -0.02 32.20 -39.55
C PHE A 85 0.60 31.24 -38.52
N ALA A 86 1.54 30.39 -38.96
CA ALA A 86 2.21 29.42 -38.10
C ALA A 86 3.02 30.06 -36.97
N THR A 87 3.41 31.33 -37.10
CA THR A 87 4.10 32.08 -36.02
C THR A 87 3.21 32.34 -34.81
N GLY A 88 1.89 32.34 -35.00
CA GLY A 88 0.93 32.74 -34.00
C GLY A 88 0.94 34.22 -33.61
N PHE A 89 1.67 35.05 -34.34
CA PHE A 89 1.76 36.51 -34.06
C PHE A 89 0.49 37.25 -34.42
N PHE A 90 -0.24 36.74 -35.39
CA PHE A 90 -1.35 37.46 -36.00
C PHE A 90 -2.66 36.69 -35.87
N SER A 91 -3.74 37.43 -35.62
CA SER A 91 -5.11 36.92 -35.56
C SER A 91 -5.80 36.90 -36.92
N SER A 92 -5.38 37.77 -37.81
CA SER A 92 -5.81 37.84 -39.19
C SER A 92 -4.64 38.27 -40.06
N ILE A 93 -4.52 37.65 -41.23
CA ILE A 93 -3.53 37.98 -42.27
C ILE A 93 -4.28 37.97 -43.59
N GLU A 94 -4.21 39.06 -44.30
CA GLU A 94 -4.74 39.21 -45.64
C GLU A 94 -3.60 39.62 -46.54
N MET A 95 -3.43 38.92 -47.67
CA MET A 95 -2.46 39.30 -48.71
C MET A 95 -3.21 39.81 -49.91
N LEU A 96 -3.03 41.08 -50.19
CA LEU A 96 -3.74 41.80 -51.21
C LEU A 96 -2.77 42.30 -52.30
N GLU A 97 -3.28 42.36 -53.50
CA GLU A 97 -2.59 42.92 -54.65
C GLU A 97 -2.89 44.41 -54.76
N GLY A 98 -1.89 45.25 -54.73
CA GLY A 98 -1.98 46.69 -54.87
C GLY A 98 -1.29 47.18 -56.21
N ASN A 99 -1.66 48.40 -56.64
CA ASN A 99 -1.10 49.09 -57.80
C ASN A 99 -1.02 48.23 -59.09
N GLY A 100 -2.12 47.47 -59.33
CA GLY A 100 -2.20 46.67 -60.55
C GLY A 100 -1.18 45.55 -60.64
N GLY A 101 -0.89 44.85 -59.51
CA GLY A 101 -0.05 43.68 -59.43
C GLY A 101 1.43 43.94 -59.16
N SER A 102 1.81 45.16 -58.85
CA SER A 102 3.20 45.51 -58.56
C SER A 102 3.53 45.66 -57.10
N THR A 103 2.53 45.70 -56.17
CA THR A 103 2.72 45.81 -54.72
C THR A 103 2.02 44.69 -54.00
N LEU A 104 2.72 43.99 -53.13
CA LEU A 104 2.13 43.03 -52.23
C LEU A 104 1.78 43.71 -50.90
N ILE A 105 0.51 43.88 -50.63
CA ILE A 105 0.04 44.46 -49.36
C ILE A 105 -0.28 43.31 -48.39
N VAL A 106 0.48 43.24 -47.31
CA VAL A 106 0.28 42.26 -46.20
C VAL A 106 -0.43 42.98 -45.07
N ARG A 107 -1.74 42.83 -45.01
CA ARG A 107 -2.55 43.41 -43.95
C ARG A 107 -2.67 42.42 -42.80
N VAL A 108 -2.18 42.79 -41.63
CA VAL A 108 -2.14 41.94 -40.45
C VAL A 108 -2.86 42.57 -39.28
N LYS A 109 -3.39 41.70 -38.41
CA LYS A 109 -3.88 42.09 -37.09
C LYS A 109 -3.15 41.30 -36.05
N GLU A 110 -2.38 41.97 -35.21
CA GLU A 110 -1.56 41.31 -34.17
C GLU A 110 -2.42 40.66 -33.11
N ASN A 111 -2.01 39.47 -32.70
CA ASN A 111 -2.52 38.83 -31.50
C ASN A 111 -2.08 39.61 -30.23
N PRO A 112 -2.97 39.79 -29.26
CA PRO A 112 -2.58 40.48 -28.02
C PRO A 112 -1.56 39.69 -27.22
N ILE A 113 -0.83 40.40 -26.34
CA ILE A 113 0.03 39.79 -25.36
C ILE A 113 -0.80 39.51 -24.10
N ILE A 114 -0.57 38.34 -23.51
CA ILE A 114 -1.11 38.00 -22.22
C ILE A 114 -0.40 38.84 -21.15
N ASN A 115 -1.17 39.66 -20.45
CA ASN A 115 -0.67 40.44 -19.33
C ASN A 115 -0.72 39.64 -18.03
N ARG A 116 -1.84 38.95 -17.78
CA ARG A 116 -2.06 38.14 -16.59
C ARG A 116 -2.86 36.88 -16.94
N VAL A 117 -2.55 35.78 -16.25
CA VAL A 117 -3.36 34.55 -16.20
C VAL A 117 -3.88 34.42 -14.78
N ALA A 118 -5.18 34.20 -14.61
CA ALA A 118 -5.82 34.04 -13.33
C ALA A 118 -6.84 32.88 -13.38
N PHE A 119 -7.10 32.29 -12.25
CA PHE A 119 -8.13 31.28 -12.06
C PHE A 119 -9.16 31.85 -11.09
N GLU A 120 -10.44 31.56 -11.33
CA GLU A 120 -11.54 31.99 -10.48
C GLU A 120 -12.51 30.83 -10.29
N GLY A 121 -13.01 30.64 -9.07
CA GLY A 121 -13.94 29.55 -8.72
C GLY A 121 -13.30 28.22 -8.39
N ASN A 122 -11.97 28.13 -8.41
CA ASN A 122 -11.18 26.96 -8.04
C ASN A 122 -10.97 26.88 -6.51
N LEU A 123 -11.99 26.41 -5.79
CA LEU A 123 -12.01 26.38 -4.32
C LEU A 123 -11.26 25.19 -3.71
N ARG A 124 -11.00 24.13 -4.49
CA ARG A 124 -10.44 22.88 -4.03
C ARG A 124 -9.05 22.59 -4.58
N ILE A 125 -8.75 23.14 -5.75
CA ILE A 125 -7.44 23.02 -6.38
C ILE A 125 -6.86 24.42 -6.45
N ASP A 126 -5.76 24.64 -5.76
CA ASP A 126 -5.15 25.96 -5.64
C ASP A 126 -4.51 26.41 -6.96
N ASP A 127 -4.36 27.74 -7.12
CA ASP A 127 -3.71 28.35 -8.27
C ASP A 127 -2.29 27.78 -8.50
N GLU A 128 -1.57 27.46 -7.42
CA GLU A 128 -0.21 26.89 -7.47
C GLU A 128 -0.19 25.52 -8.13
N GLN A 129 -1.27 24.76 -8.04
CA GLN A 129 -1.42 23.45 -8.68
C GLN A 129 -1.90 23.57 -10.14
N LEU A 130 -2.69 24.58 -10.48
CA LEU A 130 -3.20 24.80 -11.83
C LEU A 130 -2.20 25.53 -12.73
N ALA A 131 -1.40 26.46 -12.20
CA ALA A 131 -0.47 27.28 -12.96
C ALA A 131 0.61 26.50 -13.72
N PRO A 132 1.18 25.39 -13.21
CA PRO A 132 2.11 24.55 -13.97
C PRO A 132 1.49 23.81 -15.14
N GLU A 133 0.20 23.49 -15.05
CA GLU A 133 -0.53 22.70 -16.05
C GLU A 133 -0.87 23.52 -17.30
N VAL A 134 -0.95 24.84 -17.22
CA VAL A 134 -1.27 25.70 -18.35
C VAL A 134 -0.01 26.13 -19.12
N GLN A 135 -0.11 26.15 -20.44
CA GLN A 135 1.00 26.56 -21.32
C GLN A 135 1.11 28.07 -21.46
N ILE A 136 -0.04 28.78 -21.38
CA ILE A 136 -0.03 30.22 -21.49
C ILE A 136 0.59 30.81 -20.22
N LYS A 137 1.46 31.82 -20.44
CA LYS A 137 2.15 32.53 -19.36
C LYS A 137 2.05 34.02 -19.58
N PRO A 138 2.16 34.85 -18.52
CA PRO A 138 2.31 36.30 -18.67
C PRO A 138 3.45 36.62 -19.66
N ARG A 139 3.24 37.63 -20.49
CA ARG A 139 4.13 38.10 -21.56
C ARG A 139 4.21 37.17 -22.79
N SER A 140 3.47 36.07 -22.85
CA SER A 140 3.34 35.25 -24.05
C SER A 140 2.24 35.78 -24.97
N ILE A 141 2.26 35.35 -26.23
CA ILE A 141 1.26 35.75 -27.21
C ILE A 141 0.00 34.91 -27.03
N TYR A 142 -1.12 35.60 -26.96
CA TYR A 142 -2.42 34.95 -26.88
C TYR A 142 -2.76 34.30 -28.24
N THR A 143 -3.14 33.03 -28.21
CA THR A 143 -3.82 32.35 -29.31
C THR A 143 -5.00 31.55 -28.78
N ARG A 144 -6.11 31.57 -29.51
CA ARG A 144 -7.31 30.85 -29.13
C ARG A 144 -7.09 29.34 -28.93
N SER A 145 -6.26 28.76 -29.77
CA SER A 145 -5.92 27.32 -29.71
C SER A 145 -5.18 26.95 -28.41
N LYS A 146 -4.21 27.78 -28.00
CA LYS A 146 -3.49 27.53 -26.72
C LYS A 146 -4.43 27.61 -25.53
N VAL A 147 -5.29 28.62 -25.48
CA VAL A 147 -6.26 28.77 -24.38
C VAL A 147 -7.23 27.59 -24.35
N GLN A 148 -7.71 27.12 -25.51
CA GLN A 148 -8.57 25.94 -25.55
C GLN A 148 -7.83 24.65 -25.13
N SER A 149 -6.57 24.51 -25.49
CA SER A 149 -5.74 23.40 -25.02
C SER A 149 -5.56 23.45 -23.50
N ASP A 150 -5.35 24.65 -22.94
CA ASP A 150 -5.20 24.81 -21.49
C ASP A 150 -6.50 24.55 -20.75
N VAL A 151 -7.67 24.91 -21.32
CA VAL A 151 -8.98 24.51 -20.77
C VAL A 151 -9.08 23.01 -20.64
N GLN A 152 -8.66 22.23 -21.65
CA GLN A 152 -8.66 20.77 -21.55
C GLN A 152 -7.72 20.25 -20.46
N ARG A 153 -6.54 20.83 -20.34
CA ARG A 153 -5.58 20.45 -19.28
C ARG A 153 -6.13 20.72 -17.88
N ILE A 154 -6.73 21.89 -17.68
CA ILE A 154 -7.38 22.20 -16.40
C ILE A 154 -8.52 21.19 -16.13
N LEU A 155 -9.36 20.89 -17.13
CA LEU A 155 -10.41 19.88 -16.99
C LEU A 155 -9.85 18.49 -16.67
N ASP A 156 -8.70 18.13 -17.23
CA ASP A 156 -8.04 16.84 -16.94
C ASP A 156 -7.50 16.79 -15.49
N VAL A 157 -7.04 17.92 -14.94
CA VAL A 157 -6.70 18.02 -13.50
C VAL A 157 -7.94 17.76 -12.64
N TYR A 158 -9.07 18.40 -12.96
CA TYR A 158 -10.32 18.19 -12.22
C TYR A 158 -10.85 16.76 -12.37
N ARG A 159 -10.73 16.15 -13.55
CA ARG A 159 -11.11 14.75 -13.77
C ARG A 159 -10.26 13.80 -12.94
N ARG A 160 -8.93 14.01 -12.90
CA ARG A 160 -8.02 13.23 -12.03
C ARG A 160 -8.35 13.37 -10.54
N SER A 161 -8.94 14.50 -10.13
CA SER A 161 -9.46 14.71 -8.78
C SER A 161 -10.89 14.20 -8.57
N GLY A 162 -11.46 13.45 -9.55
CA GLY A 162 -12.79 12.87 -9.46
C GLY A 162 -13.95 13.87 -9.71
N ARG A 163 -13.69 14.98 -10.40
CA ARG A 163 -14.70 16.01 -10.69
C ARG A 163 -15.02 16.07 -12.17
N PHE A 164 -15.75 15.08 -12.67
CA PHE A 164 -16.11 14.97 -14.09
C PHE A 164 -17.17 15.98 -14.54
N ALA A 165 -17.91 16.58 -13.62
CA ALA A 165 -18.87 17.64 -13.89
C ALA A 165 -18.22 19.04 -13.96
N ALA A 166 -16.90 19.15 -13.77
CA ALA A 166 -16.22 20.44 -13.81
C ALA A 166 -16.34 21.08 -15.19
N THR A 167 -16.53 22.39 -15.21
CA THR A 167 -16.52 23.21 -16.42
C THR A 167 -15.53 24.35 -16.27
N VAL A 168 -14.87 24.70 -17.37
CA VAL A 168 -13.88 25.78 -17.39
C VAL A 168 -14.17 26.69 -18.57
N GLU A 169 -14.45 27.96 -18.30
CA GLU A 169 -14.71 28.96 -19.31
C GLU A 169 -13.63 30.04 -19.30
N PRO A 170 -12.89 30.21 -20.43
CA PRO A 170 -11.88 31.25 -20.51
C PRO A 170 -12.53 32.60 -20.79
N LYS A 171 -12.34 33.56 -19.90
CA LYS A 171 -12.72 34.96 -20.07
C LYS A 171 -11.54 35.82 -20.48
N LEU A 172 -11.75 36.68 -21.46
CA LEU A 172 -10.73 37.55 -22.01
C LEU A 172 -11.04 39.00 -21.68
N ILE A 173 -10.23 39.62 -20.84
CA ILE A 173 -10.36 41.02 -20.45
C ILE A 173 -9.33 41.82 -21.26
N ARG A 174 -9.81 42.63 -22.21
CA ARG A 174 -8.97 43.47 -23.05
C ARG A 174 -8.38 44.64 -22.26
N GLN A 175 -7.10 44.85 -22.40
CA GLN A 175 -6.35 45.93 -21.77
C GLN A 175 -5.80 46.88 -22.85
N PRO A 176 -5.43 48.13 -22.50
CA PRO A 176 -4.72 49.02 -23.40
C PRO A 176 -3.45 48.39 -23.96
N GLN A 177 -2.95 48.94 -25.09
CA GLN A 177 -1.70 48.53 -25.77
C GLN A 177 -1.73 47.08 -26.28
N ASN A 178 -2.85 46.64 -26.82
CA ASN A 178 -3.05 45.27 -27.35
C ASN A 178 -2.65 44.17 -26.37
N ARG A 179 -3.04 44.30 -25.11
CA ARG A 179 -2.86 43.31 -24.05
C ARG A 179 -4.18 42.66 -23.67
N VAL A 180 -4.10 41.46 -23.07
CA VAL A 180 -5.25 40.71 -22.61
C VAL A 180 -4.94 40.00 -21.28
N ASP A 181 -5.87 40.09 -20.33
CA ASP A 181 -5.88 39.19 -19.18
C ASP A 181 -6.75 37.99 -19.53
N VAL A 182 -6.24 36.82 -19.25
CA VAL A 182 -6.97 35.55 -19.41
C VAL A 182 -7.36 35.05 -18.03
N VAL A 183 -8.65 34.94 -17.81
CA VAL A 183 -9.21 34.42 -16.58
C VAL A 183 -9.91 33.11 -16.91
N PHE A 184 -9.51 32.02 -16.28
CA PHE A 184 -10.20 30.74 -16.34
C PHE A 184 -11.23 30.69 -15.22
N GLU A 185 -12.50 30.85 -15.57
CA GLU A 185 -13.59 30.70 -14.63
C GLU A 185 -13.94 29.20 -14.50
N VAL A 186 -13.70 28.66 -13.33
CA VAL A 186 -13.87 27.24 -13.04
C VAL A 186 -15.16 27.06 -12.23
N ASN A 187 -15.99 26.16 -12.67
CA ASN A 187 -17.06 25.61 -11.86
C ASN A 187 -16.68 24.14 -11.59
N GLU A 188 -16.26 23.85 -10.37
CA GLU A 188 -15.71 22.53 -10.00
C GLU A 188 -16.74 21.41 -10.03
N GLY A 189 -18.03 21.71 -9.94
CA GLY A 189 -19.10 20.72 -9.87
C GLY A 189 -19.04 19.84 -8.63
N ALA A 190 -19.91 18.85 -8.54
CA ALA A 190 -19.90 17.83 -7.50
C ALA A 190 -18.80 16.80 -7.76
N ARG A 191 -18.34 16.12 -6.70
CA ARG A 191 -17.46 14.95 -6.81
C ARG A 191 -18.27 13.80 -7.42
N SER A 192 -17.74 13.18 -8.47
CA SER A 192 -18.40 12.07 -9.14
C SER A 192 -17.96 10.76 -8.50
N GLN A 193 -18.85 10.18 -7.70
CA GLN A 193 -18.63 8.90 -7.02
C GLN A 193 -19.07 7.73 -7.90
N ILE A 194 -18.66 6.52 -7.54
CA ILE A 194 -19.20 5.28 -8.10
C ILE A 194 -20.53 4.98 -7.38
N ASP A 195 -21.63 5.17 -8.05
CA ASP A 195 -22.96 4.93 -7.47
C ASP A 195 -23.26 3.44 -7.40
N ARG A 196 -22.83 2.68 -8.40
CA ARG A 196 -23.07 1.25 -8.49
C ARG A 196 -22.02 0.51 -9.30
N ILE A 197 -21.68 -0.69 -8.84
CA ILE A 197 -20.83 -1.65 -9.57
C ILE A 197 -21.69 -2.87 -9.91
N LEU A 198 -21.78 -3.18 -11.20
CA LEU A 198 -22.57 -4.28 -11.74
C LEU A 198 -21.66 -5.31 -12.39
N PHE A 199 -21.97 -6.57 -12.20
CA PHE A 199 -21.33 -7.69 -12.89
C PHE A 199 -22.34 -8.38 -13.79
N VAL A 200 -21.92 -8.71 -15.01
CA VAL A 200 -22.75 -9.39 -16.00
C VAL A 200 -22.00 -10.63 -16.48
N GLY A 201 -22.62 -11.80 -16.30
CA GLY A 201 -22.03 -13.08 -16.69
C GLY A 201 -21.52 -13.92 -15.51
N ASN A 202 -21.51 -13.38 -14.30
CA ASN A 202 -21.19 -14.11 -13.08
C ASN A 202 -22.32 -15.08 -12.72
N GLN A 203 -22.00 -16.36 -12.56
CA GLN A 203 -22.93 -17.44 -12.21
C GLN A 203 -22.45 -18.19 -10.95
N LYS A 204 -21.16 -18.18 -10.68
CA LYS A 204 -20.52 -18.95 -9.62
C LYS A 204 -20.24 -18.12 -8.37
N PHE A 205 -19.90 -16.87 -8.57
CA PHE A 205 -19.66 -15.93 -7.48
C PHE A 205 -20.73 -14.85 -7.48
N SER A 206 -21.13 -14.42 -6.30
CA SER A 206 -22.08 -13.32 -6.12
C SER A 206 -21.42 -11.97 -6.42
N ASP A 207 -22.24 -10.98 -6.73
CA ASP A 207 -21.78 -9.58 -6.89
C ASP A 207 -21.04 -9.08 -5.64
N SER A 208 -21.40 -9.56 -4.46
CA SER A 208 -20.75 -9.18 -3.21
C SER A 208 -19.32 -9.70 -3.12
N GLU A 209 -19.10 -10.96 -3.47
CA GLU A 209 -17.77 -11.57 -3.52
C GLU A 209 -16.87 -10.89 -4.56
N LEU A 210 -17.43 -10.58 -5.74
CA LEU A 210 -16.68 -9.90 -6.79
C LEU A 210 -16.36 -8.45 -6.43
N ARG A 211 -17.25 -7.76 -5.68
CA ARG A 211 -16.95 -6.42 -5.15
C ARG A 211 -15.84 -6.45 -4.11
N SER A 212 -15.73 -7.50 -3.30
CA SER A 212 -14.64 -7.63 -2.33
C SER A 212 -13.28 -7.92 -3.00
N ALA A 213 -13.29 -8.50 -4.20
CA ALA A 213 -12.08 -8.82 -4.96
C ALA A 213 -11.45 -7.61 -5.68
N ILE A 214 -12.18 -6.50 -5.82
CA ILE A 214 -11.72 -5.29 -6.52
C ILE A 214 -11.40 -4.16 -5.55
N VAL A 215 -10.58 -3.20 -6.00
CA VAL A 215 -10.18 -2.03 -5.22
C VAL A 215 -11.23 -0.92 -5.27
N THR A 216 -11.89 -0.75 -6.41
CA THR A 216 -12.96 0.25 -6.59
C THR A 216 -14.17 -0.11 -5.76
N SER A 217 -14.69 0.83 -4.99
CA SER A 217 -15.87 0.64 -4.13
C SER A 217 -17.02 1.58 -4.49
N GLU A 218 -18.25 1.18 -4.11
CA GLU A 218 -19.42 2.04 -4.23
C GLU A 218 -19.39 3.14 -3.17
N GLY A 219 -19.76 4.37 -3.56
CA GLY A 219 -19.86 5.51 -2.65
C GLY A 219 -20.91 5.27 -1.59
N LYS A 220 -20.55 5.39 -0.31
CA LYS A 220 -21.45 5.27 0.84
C LYS A 220 -21.39 6.58 1.64
N PHE A 221 -22.53 7.07 2.16
CA PHE A 221 -22.61 8.36 2.82
C PHE A 221 -21.72 8.51 4.07
N TRP A 222 -21.30 7.37 4.68
CA TRP A 222 -20.41 7.36 5.84
C TRP A 222 -18.92 7.24 5.50
N ARG A 223 -18.57 7.02 4.20
CA ARG A 223 -17.18 6.91 3.72
C ARG A 223 -16.71 8.16 2.97
N PHE A 224 -17.12 9.34 3.40
CA PHE A 224 -16.88 10.61 2.69
C PHE A 224 -15.37 11.00 2.57
N TRP A 225 -14.48 10.31 3.23
CA TRP A 225 -13.02 10.49 3.12
C TRP A 225 -12.30 9.42 2.29
N ALA A 226 -12.99 8.35 1.86
CA ALA A 226 -12.37 7.26 1.14
C ALA A 226 -12.08 7.68 -0.32
N PRO A 227 -10.87 7.46 -0.84
CA PRO A 227 -10.53 7.81 -2.23
C PRO A 227 -10.97 6.75 -3.26
N ASP A 228 -11.33 5.55 -2.82
CA ASP A 228 -11.64 4.38 -3.64
C ASP A 228 -13.07 4.39 -4.23
N ASP A 229 -13.93 5.30 -3.77
CA ASP A 229 -15.28 5.53 -4.29
C ASP A 229 -15.36 6.52 -5.48
N VAL A 230 -14.21 7.03 -5.94
CA VAL A 230 -14.14 7.94 -7.09
C VAL A 230 -13.76 7.18 -8.34
N TYR A 231 -14.41 7.47 -9.45
CA TYR A 231 -14.07 6.87 -10.73
C TYR A 231 -12.65 7.25 -11.17
N ASP A 232 -11.83 6.24 -11.41
CA ASP A 232 -10.47 6.34 -11.91
C ASP A 232 -10.25 5.24 -12.97
N PRO A 233 -9.98 5.61 -14.25
CA PRO A 233 -9.76 4.64 -15.32
C PRO A 233 -8.59 3.68 -15.06
N ASP A 234 -7.52 4.16 -14.41
CA ASP A 234 -6.34 3.35 -14.10
C ASP A 234 -6.68 2.32 -13.03
N ARG A 235 -7.50 2.71 -12.05
CA ARG A 235 -8.00 1.78 -11.02
C ARG A 235 -8.92 0.72 -11.61
N VAL A 236 -9.80 1.10 -12.53
CA VAL A 236 -10.66 0.12 -13.24
C VAL A 236 -9.82 -0.89 -14.03
N ALA A 237 -8.64 -0.50 -14.54
CA ALA A 237 -7.72 -1.44 -15.17
C ALA A 237 -7.14 -2.42 -14.14
N LEU A 238 -6.76 -1.94 -12.95
CA LEU A 238 -6.32 -2.80 -11.84
C LEU A 238 -7.43 -3.74 -11.36
N ASP A 239 -8.68 -3.27 -11.30
CA ASP A 239 -9.83 -4.10 -10.93
C ASP A 239 -10.06 -5.26 -11.90
N ARG A 240 -9.81 -5.04 -13.20
CA ARG A 240 -9.87 -6.14 -14.19
C ARG A 240 -8.83 -7.21 -13.92
N ASP A 241 -7.62 -6.81 -13.56
CA ASP A 241 -6.54 -7.73 -13.21
C ASP A 241 -6.84 -8.42 -11.88
N ALA A 242 -7.40 -7.69 -10.90
CA ALA A 242 -7.83 -8.25 -9.62
C ALA A 242 -8.93 -9.32 -9.80
N LEU A 243 -9.97 -9.02 -10.60
CA LEU A 243 -11.00 -10.01 -10.95
C LEU A 243 -10.40 -11.22 -11.64
N ARG A 244 -9.47 -11.01 -12.57
CA ARG A 244 -8.81 -12.12 -13.26
C ARG A 244 -8.04 -12.99 -12.27
N ASN A 245 -7.25 -12.40 -11.39
CA ASN A 245 -6.50 -13.14 -10.38
C ASN A 245 -7.44 -13.89 -9.44
N PHE A 246 -8.52 -13.25 -8.96
CA PHE A 246 -9.53 -13.89 -8.13
C PHE A 246 -10.09 -15.16 -8.77
N TYR A 247 -10.50 -15.09 -10.04
CA TYR A 247 -11.02 -16.27 -10.74
C TYR A 247 -9.95 -17.33 -11.00
N LEU A 248 -8.72 -16.93 -11.37
CA LEU A 248 -7.61 -17.85 -11.56
C LEU A 248 -7.24 -18.57 -10.26
N ASP A 249 -7.29 -17.88 -9.13
CA ASP A 249 -7.02 -18.47 -7.80
C ASP A 249 -8.13 -19.43 -7.35
N ASN A 250 -9.33 -19.25 -7.88
CA ASN A 250 -10.48 -20.14 -7.61
C ASN A 250 -10.66 -21.24 -8.66
N GLY A 251 -9.71 -21.41 -9.56
CA GLY A 251 -9.68 -22.54 -10.52
C GLY A 251 -10.25 -22.24 -11.90
N TYR A 252 -10.62 -21.03 -12.23
CA TYR A 252 -11.23 -20.67 -13.52
C TYR A 252 -10.15 -20.19 -14.51
N ALA A 253 -9.37 -21.13 -15.06
CA ALA A 253 -8.24 -20.84 -15.92
C ALA A 253 -8.60 -20.18 -17.26
N ASP A 254 -9.82 -20.34 -17.77
CA ASP A 254 -10.33 -19.73 -19.01
C ASP A 254 -11.05 -18.39 -18.78
N PHE A 255 -11.06 -17.85 -17.54
CA PHE A 255 -11.73 -16.60 -17.20
C PHE A 255 -11.29 -15.42 -18.04
N ARG A 256 -12.25 -14.58 -18.43
CA ARG A 256 -12.00 -13.33 -19.19
C ARG A 256 -12.93 -12.22 -18.75
N VAL A 257 -12.37 -11.02 -18.63
CA VAL A 257 -13.16 -9.79 -18.61
C VAL A 257 -13.36 -9.34 -20.05
N LEU A 258 -14.58 -9.40 -20.53
CA LEU A 258 -14.94 -9.01 -21.91
C LEU A 258 -14.97 -7.50 -22.07
N SER A 259 -15.52 -6.79 -21.08
CA SER A 259 -15.53 -5.33 -21.08
C SER A 259 -15.67 -4.77 -19.66
N SER A 260 -15.17 -3.55 -19.48
CA SER A 260 -15.44 -2.72 -18.31
C SER A 260 -15.90 -1.35 -18.81
N VAL A 261 -17.14 -0.98 -18.53
CA VAL A 261 -17.74 0.27 -19.02
C VAL A 261 -18.20 1.09 -17.83
N ALA A 262 -17.76 2.35 -17.81
CA ALA A 262 -18.23 3.33 -16.82
C ALA A 262 -19.15 4.34 -17.51
N GLU A 263 -20.38 4.38 -17.07
CA GLU A 263 -21.40 5.30 -17.59
C GLU A 263 -21.69 6.39 -16.56
N LEU A 264 -21.56 7.65 -16.97
CA LEU A 264 -21.88 8.78 -16.12
C LEU A 264 -23.41 8.90 -16.00
N THR A 265 -23.91 9.04 -14.77
CA THR A 265 -25.35 9.26 -14.52
C THR A 265 -25.84 10.52 -15.22
N PRO A 266 -27.14 10.62 -15.57
CA PRO A 266 -27.71 11.81 -16.23
C PRO A 266 -27.48 13.10 -15.43
N GLU A 267 -27.46 13.01 -14.11
CA GLU A 267 -27.22 14.10 -13.17
C GLU A 267 -25.73 14.48 -13.08
N LYS A 268 -24.84 13.70 -13.69
CA LYS A 268 -23.38 13.86 -13.65
C LYS A 268 -22.76 13.82 -12.24
N THR A 269 -23.45 13.25 -11.29
CA THR A 269 -23.00 13.14 -9.89
C THR A 269 -22.31 11.81 -9.60
N GLY A 270 -22.55 10.77 -10.41
CA GLY A 270 -22.00 9.44 -10.19
C GLY A 270 -21.75 8.65 -11.46
N PHE A 271 -21.07 7.52 -11.30
CA PHE A 271 -20.81 6.54 -12.34
C PHE A 271 -21.47 5.21 -12.01
N VAL A 272 -21.99 4.55 -13.02
CA VAL A 272 -22.33 3.12 -12.98
C VAL A 272 -21.22 2.38 -13.71
N LEU A 273 -20.50 1.53 -12.99
CA LEU A 273 -19.41 0.71 -13.53
C LEU A 273 -19.94 -0.70 -13.79
N THR A 274 -19.85 -1.16 -15.03
CA THR A 274 -20.32 -2.49 -15.43
C THR A 274 -19.14 -3.32 -15.95
N PHE A 275 -18.89 -4.46 -15.28
CA PHE A 275 -17.94 -5.48 -15.75
C PHE A 275 -18.73 -6.60 -16.43
N THR A 276 -18.43 -6.85 -17.69
CA THR A 276 -18.97 -8.04 -18.41
C THR A 276 -17.89 -9.10 -18.43
N ILE A 277 -18.19 -10.26 -17.87
CA ILE A 277 -17.25 -11.34 -17.66
C ILE A 277 -17.71 -12.65 -18.30
N GLU A 278 -16.77 -13.52 -18.59
CA GLU A 278 -16.98 -14.91 -18.98
C GLU A 278 -16.17 -15.79 -18.02
N GLU A 279 -16.87 -16.57 -17.16
CA GLU A 279 -16.22 -17.33 -16.08
C GLU A 279 -15.45 -18.55 -16.59
N GLY A 280 -15.97 -19.22 -17.62
CA GLY A 280 -15.42 -20.48 -18.11
C GLY A 280 -15.73 -21.67 -17.21
N GLU A 281 -14.98 -22.76 -17.37
CA GLU A 281 -15.09 -23.98 -16.57
C GLU A 281 -14.04 -23.97 -15.44
N ARG A 282 -14.32 -24.70 -14.38
CA ARG A 282 -13.39 -24.84 -13.25
C ARG A 282 -12.41 -25.99 -13.49
N TYR A 283 -11.14 -25.76 -13.31
CA TYR A 283 -10.04 -26.68 -13.57
C TYR A 283 -9.37 -27.16 -12.29
N LYS A 284 -8.76 -28.34 -12.36
CA LYS A 284 -7.89 -28.89 -11.32
C LYS A 284 -6.43 -28.90 -11.80
N PHE A 285 -5.48 -28.96 -10.88
CA PHE A 285 -4.09 -29.23 -11.25
C PHE A 285 -3.98 -30.64 -11.85
N GLY A 286 -3.38 -30.73 -13.06
CA GLY A 286 -3.17 -31.97 -13.80
C GLY A 286 -1.83 -32.65 -13.48
N GLY A 287 -0.89 -31.89 -12.94
CA GLY A 287 0.46 -32.34 -12.60
C GLY A 287 1.50 -31.26 -12.80
N VAL A 288 2.72 -31.53 -12.33
CA VAL A 288 3.86 -30.63 -12.45
C VAL A 288 4.99 -31.35 -13.18
N GLU A 289 5.54 -30.68 -14.19
CA GLU A 289 6.73 -31.09 -14.91
C GLU A 289 7.83 -30.01 -14.75
N ILE A 290 9.05 -30.42 -14.43
CA ILE A 290 10.18 -29.48 -14.33
C ILE A 290 11.21 -29.83 -15.40
N GLU A 291 11.43 -28.89 -16.30
CA GLU A 291 12.46 -29.00 -17.35
C GLU A 291 13.60 -28.02 -17.03
N SER A 292 14.72 -28.57 -16.52
CA SER A 292 15.88 -27.78 -16.17
C SER A 292 17.01 -27.97 -17.20
N LYS A 293 17.50 -26.84 -17.74
CA LYS A 293 18.70 -26.79 -18.58
C LYS A 293 19.99 -26.68 -17.76
N ILE A 294 19.89 -26.58 -16.43
CA ILE A 294 21.00 -26.42 -15.51
C ILE A 294 21.33 -27.79 -14.89
N PRO A 295 22.47 -28.46 -15.19
CA PRO A 295 22.77 -29.78 -14.65
C PRO A 295 22.84 -29.87 -13.12
N ALA A 296 23.13 -28.75 -12.45
CA ALA A 296 23.19 -28.69 -10.98
C ALA A 296 21.81 -28.56 -10.31
N LEU A 297 20.75 -28.33 -11.08
CA LEU A 297 19.37 -28.24 -10.64
C LEU A 297 18.59 -29.43 -11.21
N ASP A 298 18.78 -30.60 -10.60
CA ASP A 298 18.08 -31.83 -11.00
C ASP A 298 16.56 -31.67 -10.69
N ALA A 299 15.74 -31.95 -11.70
CA ALA A 299 14.27 -31.89 -11.61
C ALA A 299 13.75 -32.73 -10.43
N ASN A 300 14.32 -33.91 -10.17
CA ASN A 300 13.89 -34.77 -9.07
C ASN A 300 14.09 -34.15 -7.68
N THR A 301 15.05 -33.25 -7.53
CA THR A 301 15.32 -32.54 -6.27
C THR A 301 14.44 -31.30 -6.11
N LEU A 302 13.85 -30.84 -7.20
CA LEU A 302 13.01 -29.63 -7.23
C LEU A 302 11.52 -29.94 -7.06
N VAL A 303 11.05 -31.09 -7.57
CA VAL A 303 9.63 -31.50 -7.44
C VAL A 303 9.11 -31.47 -6.00
N PRO A 304 9.83 -31.89 -4.95
CA PRO A 304 9.36 -31.81 -3.58
C PRO A 304 9.18 -30.38 -3.03
N LEU A 305 9.69 -29.37 -3.72
CA LEU A 305 9.58 -27.96 -3.33
C LEU A 305 8.30 -27.29 -3.87
N VAL A 306 7.61 -27.96 -4.79
CA VAL A 306 6.40 -27.46 -5.41
C VAL A 306 5.22 -27.70 -4.47
N VAL A 307 4.46 -26.65 -4.21
CA VAL A 307 3.30 -26.64 -3.32
C VAL A 307 2.04 -27.09 -4.05
N SER A 308 1.90 -26.75 -5.35
CA SER A 308 0.74 -27.14 -6.16
C SER A 308 0.66 -28.67 -6.35
N GLN A 309 -0.47 -29.27 -5.93
CA GLN A 309 -0.65 -30.73 -5.90
C GLN A 309 -1.63 -31.19 -6.99
N PRO A 310 -1.36 -32.30 -7.70
CA PRO A 310 -2.32 -32.86 -8.66
C PRO A 310 -3.64 -33.21 -8.00
N GLY A 311 -4.76 -32.84 -8.65
CA GLY A 311 -6.11 -33.13 -8.18
C GLY A 311 -6.73 -32.05 -7.30
N GLU A 312 -5.97 -31.10 -6.77
CA GLU A 312 -6.47 -29.88 -6.14
C GLU A 312 -7.05 -28.92 -7.17
N TRP A 313 -7.83 -27.93 -6.73
CA TRP A 313 -8.30 -26.89 -7.62
C TRP A 313 -7.14 -26.03 -8.09
N TYR A 314 -7.12 -25.70 -9.37
CA TYR A 314 -6.10 -24.79 -9.93
C TYR A 314 -6.12 -23.46 -9.19
N ASN A 315 -4.96 -22.97 -8.86
CA ASN A 315 -4.75 -21.67 -8.18
C ASN A 315 -3.47 -21.03 -8.73
N ALA A 316 -3.62 -19.83 -9.32
CA ALA A 316 -2.49 -19.14 -9.95
C ALA A 316 -1.47 -18.65 -8.93
N SER A 317 -1.91 -18.24 -7.74
CA SER A 317 -1.03 -17.81 -6.65
C SER A 317 -0.13 -18.94 -6.15
N LEU A 318 -0.60 -20.20 -6.17
CA LEU A 318 0.26 -21.37 -5.88
C LEU A 318 1.34 -21.57 -6.95
N VAL A 319 1.02 -21.34 -8.24
CA VAL A 319 2.00 -21.40 -9.32
C VAL A 319 3.09 -20.32 -9.16
N GLU A 320 2.70 -19.14 -8.70
CA GLU A 320 3.62 -18.06 -8.40
C GLU A 320 4.52 -18.39 -7.19
N ALA A 321 3.92 -18.97 -6.13
CA ALA A 321 4.65 -19.48 -4.96
C ALA A 321 5.64 -20.57 -5.34
N ASP A 322 5.26 -21.51 -6.19
CA ASP A 322 6.17 -22.55 -6.71
C ASP A 322 7.32 -21.93 -7.48
N THR A 323 7.06 -20.96 -8.36
CA THR A 323 8.09 -20.24 -9.10
C THR A 323 9.07 -19.53 -8.16
N GLU A 324 8.58 -18.96 -7.07
CA GLU A 324 9.43 -18.33 -6.05
C GLU A 324 10.29 -19.37 -5.31
N GLN A 325 9.71 -20.50 -4.92
CA GLN A 325 10.46 -21.59 -4.25
C GLN A 325 11.58 -22.15 -5.15
N LEU A 326 11.25 -22.40 -6.41
CA LEU A 326 12.24 -22.86 -7.40
C LEU A 326 13.34 -21.81 -7.63
N SER A 327 12.98 -20.52 -7.72
CA SER A 327 13.92 -19.39 -7.85
C SER A 327 14.84 -19.28 -6.62
N ASN A 328 14.29 -19.46 -5.43
CA ASN A 328 15.05 -19.45 -4.18
C ASN A 328 16.07 -20.60 -4.17
N ARG A 329 15.65 -21.80 -4.57
CA ARG A 329 16.54 -22.96 -4.63
C ARG A 329 17.65 -22.79 -5.67
N ALA A 330 17.32 -22.21 -6.83
CA ALA A 330 18.31 -21.87 -7.86
C ALA A 330 19.32 -20.83 -7.33
N GLY A 331 18.83 -19.78 -6.65
CA GLY A 331 19.67 -18.77 -6.03
C GLY A 331 20.60 -19.33 -4.96
N ASP A 332 20.13 -20.28 -4.12
CA ASP A 332 20.95 -20.96 -3.12
C ASP A 332 22.05 -21.84 -3.76
N ALA A 333 21.81 -22.34 -4.96
CA ALA A 333 22.81 -23.05 -5.77
C ALA A 333 23.76 -22.12 -6.55
N GLY A 334 23.60 -20.77 -6.39
CA GLY A 334 24.46 -19.77 -7.01
C GLY A 334 24.03 -19.28 -8.38
N PHE A 335 22.83 -19.65 -8.84
CA PHE A 335 22.28 -19.21 -10.12
C PHE A 335 21.36 -17.99 -9.92
N ALA A 336 21.91 -16.81 -9.99
CA ALA A 336 21.27 -15.55 -9.62
C ALA A 336 20.15 -15.07 -10.58
N PHE A 337 20.31 -15.35 -11.85
CA PHE A 337 19.45 -14.86 -12.92
C PHE A 337 18.86 -16.00 -13.73
N VAL A 338 18.30 -16.97 -13.02
CA VAL A 338 17.59 -18.09 -13.66
C VAL A 338 16.21 -17.61 -14.07
N ASP A 339 15.91 -17.73 -15.35
CA ASP A 339 14.55 -17.49 -15.86
C ASP A 339 13.72 -18.75 -15.65
N ILE A 340 12.78 -18.69 -14.74
CA ILE A 340 11.85 -19.78 -14.45
C ILE A 340 10.48 -19.37 -14.96
N ARG A 341 10.05 -20.04 -16.02
CA ARG A 341 8.76 -19.78 -16.69
C ARG A 341 7.77 -20.88 -16.39
N PRO A 342 6.69 -20.59 -15.68
CA PRO A 342 5.57 -21.50 -15.59
C PRO A 342 4.80 -21.49 -16.92
N VAL A 343 4.70 -22.63 -17.58
CA VAL A 343 3.95 -22.83 -18.81
C VAL A 343 2.71 -23.68 -18.50
N PRO A 344 1.52 -23.09 -18.46
CA PRO A 344 0.28 -23.81 -18.21
C PRO A 344 -0.11 -24.61 -19.46
N ILE A 345 -0.40 -25.90 -19.27
CA ILE A 345 -0.88 -26.84 -20.28
C ILE A 345 -2.33 -27.19 -19.92
N VAL A 346 -3.28 -26.57 -20.62
CA VAL A 346 -4.71 -26.72 -20.35
C VAL A 346 -5.27 -27.90 -21.15
N ASP A 347 -5.77 -28.90 -20.45
CA ASP A 347 -6.59 -29.98 -21.05
C ASP A 347 -8.08 -29.74 -20.73
N ARG A 348 -8.80 -29.29 -21.75
CA ARG A 348 -10.25 -29.00 -21.63
C ARG A 348 -11.10 -30.25 -21.51
N ALA A 349 -10.64 -31.40 -22.01
CA ALA A 349 -11.40 -32.65 -21.97
C ALA A 349 -11.42 -33.22 -20.55
N SER A 350 -10.30 -33.24 -19.87
CA SER A 350 -10.14 -33.67 -18.47
C SER A 350 -10.42 -32.58 -17.46
N ARG A 351 -10.54 -31.30 -17.90
CA ARG A 351 -10.60 -30.10 -17.04
C ARG A 351 -9.43 -30.00 -16.08
N THR A 352 -8.21 -30.18 -16.61
CA THR A 352 -6.98 -30.08 -15.82
C THR A 352 -6.01 -29.09 -16.44
N VAL A 353 -5.21 -28.44 -15.57
CA VAL A 353 -4.10 -27.57 -15.96
C VAL A 353 -2.82 -28.20 -15.39
N ALA A 354 -1.98 -28.74 -16.24
CA ALA A 354 -0.64 -29.14 -15.86
C ALA A 354 0.30 -27.94 -16.00
N ILE A 355 1.28 -27.81 -15.10
CA ILE A 355 2.27 -26.74 -15.14
C ILE A 355 3.61 -27.33 -15.47
N ARG A 356 4.23 -26.82 -16.54
CA ARG A 356 5.62 -27.06 -16.87
C ARG A 356 6.47 -25.87 -16.46
N TYR A 357 7.40 -26.07 -15.53
CA TYR A 357 8.39 -25.08 -15.15
C TYR A 357 9.62 -25.23 -16.02
N GLU A 358 9.85 -24.30 -16.94
CA GLU A 358 11.03 -24.24 -17.78
C GLU A 358 12.10 -23.42 -17.07
N ILE A 359 13.19 -24.07 -16.65
CA ILE A 359 14.33 -23.45 -15.99
C ILE A 359 15.42 -23.22 -17.01
N GLY A 360 15.58 -21.95 -17.43
CA GLY A 360 16.59 -21.53 -18.39
C GLY A 360 18.00 -21.46 -17.80
N GLU A 361 19.01 -21.43 -18.67
CA GLU A 361 20.40 -21.20 -18.25
C GLU A 361 20.57 -19.76 -17.79
N GLY A 362 21.27 -19.58 -16.65
CA GLY A 362 21.68 -18.27 -16.13
C GLY A 362 23.12 -18.29 -15.68
N PRO A 363 23.88 -17.18 -15.81
CA PRO A 363 25.24 -17.12 -15.28
C PRO A 363 25.23 -17.21 -13.76
N ARG A 364 26.26 -17.84 -13.19
CA ARG A 364 26.55 -17.73 -11.76
C ARG A 364 27.07 -16.34 -11.49
N VAL A 365 26.45 -15.64 -10.56
CA VAL A 365 26.84 -14.29 -10.16
C VAL A 365 27.02 -14.23 -8.66
N TYR A 366 28.10 -13.59 -8.21
CA TYR A 366 28.44 -13.45 -6.80
C TYR A 366 28.36 -11.98 -6.38
N VAL A 367 28.01 -11.74 -5.11
CA VAL A 367 28.03 -10.42 -4.52
C VAL A 367 29.48 -9.94 -4.41
N ASN A 368 29.81 -8.84 -5.11
CA ASN A 368 31.13 -8.25 -5.03
C ASN A 368 31.25 -7.37 -3.80
N ARG A 369 30.34 -6.41 -3.65
CA ARG A 369 30.35 -5.43 -2.56
C ARG A 369 28.92 -5.04 -2.20
N ILE A 370 28.71 -4.68 -0.92
CA ILE A 370 27.46 -4.14 -0.41
C ILE A 370 27.73 -2.68 0.02
N GLU A 371 27.18 -1.73 -0.72
CA GLU A 371 27.28 -0.31 -0.46
C GLU A 371 26.00 0.21 0.20
N ILE A 372 26.15 0.91 1.33
CA ILE A 372 25.01 1.53 2.04
C ILE A 372 25.21 3.04 1.97
N SER A 373 24.14 3.76 1.65
CA SER A 373 24.13 5.21 1.50
C SER A 373 22.82 5.84 1.98
N GLY A 374 22.87 7.13 2.35
CA GLY A 374 21.70 7.88 2.84
C GLY A 374 21.47 7.76 4.36
N ASN A 375 22.21 6.91 5.05
CA ASN A 375 22.16 6.74 6.50
C ASN A 375 23.02 7.79 7.23
N VAL A 376 22.48 8.98 7.39
CA VAL A 376 23.20 10.12 8.01
C VAL A 376 23.31 9.99 9.54
N ARG A 377 22.28 9.39 10.18
CA ARG A 377 22.21 9.20 11.63
C ARG A 377 22.43 7.75 12.03
N THR A 378 21.82 6.80 11.27
CA THR A 378 21.87 5.37 11.56
C THR A 378 23.25 4.82 11.19
N GLU A 379 23.88 4.12 12.12
CA GLU A 379 25.16 3.45 11.88
C GLU A 379 25.03 2.37 10.80
N ASP A 380 26.04 2.24 9.95
CA ASP A 380 26.08 1.25 8.84
C ASP A 380 25.80 -0.18 9.32
N ARG A 381 26.35 -0.58 10.47
CA ARG A 381 26.13 -1.92 11.04
C ARG A 381 24.68 -2.25 11.34
N VAL A 382 23.83 -1.22 11.63
CA VAL A 382 22.41 -1.41 11.92
C VAL A 382 21.65 -1.85 10.67
N ILE A 383 22.02 -1.33 9.52
CA ILE A 383 21.44 -1.70 8.22
C ILE A 383 22.07 -3.03 7.74
N ARG A 384 23.38 -3.15 7.81
CA ARG A 384 24.16 -4.28 7.33
C ARG A 384 23.75 -5.61 7.98
N ARG A 385 23.43 -5.61 9.27
CA ARG A 385 22.96 -6.82 9.97
C ARG A 385 21.59 -7.34 9.51
N GLU A 386 20.81 -6.49 8.83
CA GLU A 386 19.52 -6.88 8.26
C GLU A 386 19.66 -7.52 6.87
N ILE A 387 20.83 -7.38 6.25
CA ILE A 387 21.11 -7.92 4.94
C ILE A 387 21.41 -9.42 5.07
N ARG A 388 20.74 -10.24 4.25
CA ARG A 388 20.83 -11.70 4.27
C ARG A 388 21.92 -12.27 3.35
N LEU A 389 22.67 -11.38 2.72
CA LEU A 389 23.80 -11.71 1.84
C LEU A 389 25.06 -11.10 2.40
N ALA A 390 26.17 -11.81 2.22
CA ALA A 390 27.51 -11.30 2.50
C ALA A 390 28.29 -11.14 1.18
N GLU A 391 29.33 -10.35 1.22
CA GLU A 391 30.25 -10.20 0.10
C GLU A 391 30.95 -11.53 -0.17
N GLY A 392 30.92 -11.97 -1.43
CA GLY A 392 31.37 -13.30 -1.86
C GLY A 392 30.28 -14.38 -1.90
N ASP A 393 29.10 -14.14 -1.34
CA ASP A 393 27.97 -15.05 -1.45
C ASP A 393 27.45 -15.15 -2.89
N PRO A 394 26.86 -16.29 -3.28
CA PRO A 394 26.04 -16.36 -4.49
C PRO A 394 24.90 -15.36 -4.39
N PHE A 395 24.72 -14.57 -5.44
CA PHE A 395 23.62 -13.61 -5.49
C PHE A 395 22.27 -14.35 -5.49
N ASN A 396 21.33 -13.85 -4.70
CA ASN A 396 19.99 -14.40 -4.58
C ASN A 396 18.98 -13.24 -4.48
N ALA A 397 18.15 -13.09 -5.51
CA ALA A 397 17.17 -12.01 -5.59
C ALA A 397 16.14 -12.05 -4.46
N SER A 398 15.75 -13.23 -3.97
CA SER A 398 14.84 -13.39 -2.84
C SER A 398 15.48 -12.92 -1.54
N LYS A 399 16.76 -13.27 -1.30
CA LYS A 399 17.51 -12.75 -0.14
C LYS A 399 17.65 -11.23 -0.19
N VAL A 400 17.80 -10.65 -1.39
CA VAL A 400 17.81 -9.17 -1.59
C VAL A 400 16.44 -8.57 -1.23
N ARG A 401 15.33 -9.14 -1.74
CA ARG A 401 13.97 -8.69 -1.39
C ARG A 401 13.71 -8.80 0.12
N ARG A 402 14.07 -9.94 0.74
CA ARG A 402 13.95 -10.13 2.20
C ARG A 402 14.81 -9.12 2.98
N SER A 403 16.01 -8.82 2.51
CA SER A 403 16.89 -7.83 3.13
C SER A 403 16.24 -6.45 3.09
N ARG A 404 15.71 -6.05 1.92
CA ARG A 404 14.94 -4.80 1.78
C ARG A 404 13.78 -4.73 2.77
N GLN A 405 12.97 -5.79 2.84
CA GLN A 405 11.83 -5.86 3.76
C GLN A 405 12.26 -5.76 5.22
N ARG A 406 13.35 -6.43 5.61
CA ARG A 406 13.89 -6.36 6.98
C ARG A 406 14.37 -4.96 7.33
N ILE A 407 15.09 -4.28 6.42
CA ILE A 407 15.53 -2.90 6.62
C ILE A 407 14.30 -1.96 6.72
N GLN A 408 13.28 -2.17 5.89
CA GLN A 408 12.05 -1.40 5.92
C GLN A 408 11.28 -1.61 7.23
N ASN A 409 11.25 -2.84 7.74
CA ASN A 409 10.57 -3.21 9.01
C ASN A 409 11.26 -2.63 10.26
N LEU A 410 12.48 -2.14 10.17
CA LEU A 410 13.10 -1.36 11.27
C LEU A 410 12.27 -0.12 11.59
N GLY A 411 11.58 0.44 10.59
CA GLY A 411 10.77 1.63 10.76
C GLY A 411 11.56 2.95 10.88
N TYR A 412 12.87 2.92 10.58
CA TYR A 412 13.77 4.08 10.67
C TYR A 412 13.83 4.89 9.37
N PHE A 413 13.35 4.30 8.27
CA PHE A 413 13.49 4.85 6.93
C PHE A 413 12.12 5.10 6.31
N GLU A 414 11.99 6.19 5.57
CA GLU A 414 10.83 6.51 4.76
C GLU A 414 10.86 5.69 3.46
N THR A 415 12.05 5.64 2.81
CA THR A 415 12.27 4.83 1.62
C THR A 415 13.48 3.94 1.79
N VAL A 416 13.39 2.72 1.26
CA VAL A 416 14.49 1.76 1.18
C VAL A 416 14.53 1.23 -0.24
N LYS A 417 15.60 1.53 -0.97
CA LYS A 417 15.89 0.99 -2.30
C LYS A 417 17.07 0.04 -2.19
N VAL A 418 16.91 -1.14 -2.74
CA VAL A 418 17.99 -2.12 -2.82
C VAL A 418 18.08 -2.55 -4.28
N GLU A 419 19.18 -2.20 -4.90
CA GLU A 419 19.43 -2.42 -6.32
C GLU A 419 20.69 -3.24 -6.51
N ASN A 420 20.69 -4.09 -7.53
CA ASN A 420 21.89 -4.79 -8.00
C ASN A 420 22.48 -4.01 -9.17
N VAL A 421 23.75 -3.68 -9.08
CA VAL A 421 24.50 -2.97 -10.12
C VAL A 421 25.55 -3.91 -10.69
N GLN A 422 25.52 -4.10 -11.99
CA GLN A 422 26.52 -4.91 -12.68
C GLN A 422 27.91 -4.24 -12.57
N THR A 423 28.92 -5.06 -12.34
CA THR A 423 30.31 -4.62 -12.33
C THR A 423 30.95 -4.86 -13.69
N ASP A 424 32.19 -4.45 -13.86
CA ASP A 424 32.97 -4.78 -15.08
C ASP A 424 33.24 -6.29 -15.23
N GLN A 425 33.03 -7.07 -14.17
CA GLN A 425 33.14 -8.53 -14.17
C GLN A 425 31.75 -9.14 -14.36
N VAL A 426 31.59 -9.97 -15.37
CA VAL A 426 30.30 -10.58 -15.77
C VAL A 426 29.69 -11.48 -14.68
N ASP A 427 30.53 -12.05 -13.82
CA ASP A 427 30.15 -12.96 -12.74
C ASP A 427 30.00 -12.26 -11.38
N ARG A 428 30.00 -10.92 -11.32
CA ARG A 428 29.91 -10.15 -10.08
C ARG A 428 28.91 -9.02 -10.18
N THR A 429 28.23 -8.77 -9.06
CA THR A 429 27.28 -7.65 -8.90
C THR A 429 27.48 -6.95 -7.58
N ASP A 430 27.39 -5.63 -7.57
CA ASP A 430 27.32 -4.82 -6.35
C ASP A 430 25.87 -4.70 -5.90
N ILE A 431 25.63 -4.78 -4.59
CA ILE A 431 24.33 -4.49 -3.99
C ILE A 431 24.40 -3.06 -3.42
N LYS A 432 23.60 -2.16 -3.98
CA LYS A 432 23.45 -0.78 -3.47
C LYS A 432 22.19 -0.68 -2.63
N VAL A 433 22.36 -0.26 -1.38
CA VAL A 433 21.27 0.01 -0.43
C VAL A 433 21.22 1.50 -0.22
N GLU A 434 20.22 2.16 -0.77
CA GLU A 434 19.96 3.57 -0.58
C GLU A 434 18.76 3.76 0.35
N VAL A 435 18.95 4.50 1.44
CA VAL A 435 17.90 4.75 2.43
C VAL A 435 17.66 6.25 2.60
N THR A 436 16.41 6.60 2.89
CA THR A 436 16.03 7.97 3.32
C THR A 436 15.53 7.88 4.74
N GLU A 437 16.24 8.50 5.68
CA GLU A 437 15.89 8.45 7.09
C GLU A 437 14.65 9.29 7.41
N LYS A 438 13.83 8.81 8.35
CA LYS A 438 12.75 9.58 8.96
C LYS A 438 12.97 9.74 10.46
N SER A 439 12.13 10.54 11.11
CA SER A 439 12.14 10.65 12.57
C SER A 439 11.77 9.29 13.21
N THR A 440 12.56 8.86 14.18
CA THR A 440 12.35 7.61 14.94
C THR A 440 11.82 7.87 16.35
N GLY A 441 11.78 9.15 16.75
CA GLY A 441 11.16 9.59 17.99
C GLY A 441 9.63 9.63 17.86
N GLU A 442 8.96 9.12 18.87
CA GLU A 442 7.50 9.01 18.97
C GLU A 442 7.02 9.57 20.29
N LEU A 443 6.02 10.43 20.27
CA LEU A 443 5.32 10.94 21.44
C LEU A 443 3.85 10.52 21.32
N SER A 444 3.39 9.72 22.27
CA SER A 444 2.02 9.20 22.29
C SER A 444 1.24 9.70 23.48
N PHE A 445 -0.02 10.03 23.25
CA PHE A 445 -0.99 10.37 24.30
C PHE A 445 -2.20 9.48 24.12
N GLY A 446 -2.66 8.88 25.23
CA GLY A 446 -3.86 8.08 25.26
C GLY A 446 -4.78 8.54 26.39
N ALA A 447 -6.08 8.41 26.16
CA ALA A 447 -7.09 8.57 27.20
C ALA A 447 -8.23 7.58 26.96
N GLY A 448 -8.78 7.01 28.01
CA GLY A 448 -9.81 6.00 27.90
C GLY A 448 -10.64 5.84 29.17
N LEU A 449 -11.59 4.93 29.11
CA LEU A 449 -12.41 4.49 30.24
C LEU A 449 -12.33 2.97 30.32
N SER A 450 -11.98 2.46 31.50
CA SER A 450 -11.99 1.05 31.85
C SER A 450 -13.13 0.78 32.82
N SER A 451 -13.84 -0.32 32.69
CA SER A 451 -14.85 -0.75 33.66
C SER A 451 -14.24 -1.18 34.97
N THR A 452 -12.96 -1.56 34.98
CA THR A 452 -12.20 -2.00 36.17
C THR A 452 -11.42 -0.85 36.80
N ASP A 453 -10.68 -0.09 35.96
CA ASP A 453 -9.72 0.92 36.43
C ASP A 453 -10.28 2.36 36.36
N GLY A 454 -11.53 2.54 35.89
CA GLY A 454 -12.14 3.85 35.73
C GLY A 454 -11.52 4.67 34.57
N PRO A 455 -11.50 6.00 34.66
CA PRO A 455 -10.80 6.83 33.67
C PRO A 455 -9.29 6.57 33.72
N LEU A 456 -8.68 6.48 32.54
CA LEU A 456 -7.25 6.27 32.39
C LEU A 456 -6.64 7.27 31.40
N ALA A 457 -5.40 7.62 31.63
CA ALA A 457 -4.60 8.40 30.71
C ALA A 457 -3.17 7.84 30.65
N ASP A 458 -2.57 7.88 29.48
CA ASP A 458 -1.19 7.50 29.27
C ASP A 458 -0.43 8.51 28.41
N VAL A 459 0.84 8.67 28.73
CA VAL A 459 1.80 9.47 27.94
C VAL A 459 3.05 8.64 27.77
N SER A 460 3.54 8.50 26.55
CA SER A 460 4.82 7.83 26.33
C SER A 460 5.70 8.56 25.32
N ILE A 461 7.00 8.55 25.61
CA ILE A 461 8.06 9.02 24.72
C ILE A 461 8.90 7.80 24.38
N ARG A 462 9.15 7.58 23.11
CA ARG A 462 9.94 6.46 22.63
C ARG A 462 10.90 6.91 21.55
N GLU A 463 12.14 6.47 21.62
CA GLU A 463 13.13 6.60 20.57
C GLU A 463 13.60 5.21 20.15
N ARG A 464 13.25 4.82 18.92
CA ARG A 464 13.53 3.46 18.40
C ARG A 464 14.94 3.27 17.86
N ASN A 465 15.62 4.36 17.56
CA ASN A 465 16.97 4.35 17.00
C ASN A 465 17.88 5.30 17.78
N LEU A 466 17.98 5.10 19.08
CA LEU A 466 18.74 5.96 19.99
C LEU A 466 20.19 6.07 19.53
N LEU A 467 20.63 7.31 19.31
CA LEU A 467 21.97 7.66 18.80
C LEU A 467 22.34 6.96 17.48
N GLY A 468 21.38 6.54 16.69
CA GLY A 468 21.62 5.85 15.42
C GLY A 468 22.07 4.38 15.55
N LYS A 469 22.04 3.81 16.75
CA LYS A 469 22.55 2.46 17.04
C LYS A 469 21.48 1.37 16.94
N GLY A 470 20.25 1.75 16.60
CA GLY A 470 19.11 0.81 16.57
C GLY A 470 18.67 0.34 17.96
N GLN A 471 19.01 1.12 18.99
CA GLN A 471 18.60 0.89 20.39
C GLN A 471 17.23 1.51 20.61
N ASP A 472 16.40 0.87 21.43
CA ASP A 472 15.06 1.33 21.78
C ASP A 472 15.04 1.85 23.20
N LEU A 473 14.64 3.10 23.40
CA LEU A 473 14.43 3.72 24.71
C LEU A 473 13.00 4.22 24.79
N ARG A 474 12.30 3.80 25.84
CA ARG A 474 10.91 4.21 26.12
C ARG A 474 10.77 4.70 27.54
N LEU A 475 10.13 5.84 27.72
CA LEU A 475 9.62 6.33 28.98
C LEU A 475 8.11 6.41 28.88
N SER A 476 7.39 5.77 29.78
CA SER A 476 5.93 5.80 29.82
C SER A 476 5.43 6.17 31.20
N PHE A 477 4.36 6.94 31.22
CA PHE A 477 3.58 7.29 32.41
C PHE A 477 2.13 6.94 32.13
N GLN A 478 1.53 6.13 32.99
CA GLN A 478 0.14 5.76 32.93
C GLN A 478 -0.51 6.04 34.29
N VAL A 479 -1.70 6.62 34.27
CA VAL A 479 -2.50 6.87 35.45
C VAL A 479 -3.94 6.42 35.21
N SER A 480 -4.54 5.76 36.17
CA SER A 480 -5.96 5.43 36.22
C SER A 480 -6.53 5.78 37.59
N ALA A 481 -7.83 5.54 37.82
CA ALA A 481 -8.41 5.75 39.13
C ALA A 481 -7.81 4.84 40.20
N ARG A 482 -7.23 3.67 39.82
CA ARG A 482 -6.72 2.64 40.70
C ARG A 482 -5.23 2.34 40.57
N SER A 483 -4.56 2.90 39.58
CA SER A 483 -3.14 2.62 39.39
C SER A 483 -2.38 3.80 38.81
N GLN A 484 -1.14 3.91 39.25
CA GLN A 484 -0.15 4.81 38.65
C GLN A 484 1.08 4.01 38.32
N LYS A 485 1.60 4.19 37.08
CA LYS A 485 2.77 3.46 36.63
C LYS A 485 3.72 4.38 35.91
N ILE A 486 5.00 4.33 36.28
CA ILE A 486 6.13 4.96 35.58
C ILE A 486 7.08 3.84 35.15
N ASP A 487 7.46 3.81 33.90
CA ASP A 487 8.33 2.76 33.34
C ASP A 487 9.35 3.38 32.38
N LEU A 488 10.63 3.14 32.66
CA LEU A 488 11.75 3.45 31.76
C LEU A 488 12.32 2.14 31.25
N ALA A 489 12.22 1.89 29.95
CA ALA A 489 12.69 0.67 29.30
C ALA A 489 13.76 0.98 28.27
N PHE A 490 14.87 0.26 28.33
CA PHE A 490 15.94 0.29 27.33
C PHE A 490 16.15 -1.09 26.75
N THR A 491 16.35 -1.18 25.43
CA THR A 491 16.64 -2.45 24.76
C THR A 491 17.68 -2.25 23.66
N GLU A 492 18.76 -3.03 23.73
CA GLU A 492 19.71 -3.27 22.64
C GLU A 492 19.33 -4.57 21.94
N PRO A 493 18.82 -4.54 20.70
CA PRO A 493 18.35 -5.75 20.01
C PRO A 493 19.48 -6.66 19.50
N PHE A 494 20.71 -6.15 19.43
CA PHE A 494 21.90 -6.90 18.97
C PHE A 494 23.07 -6.70 19.91
N PHE A 495 22.90 -7.17 21.13
CA PHE A 495 23.93 -7.04 22.18
C PHE A 495 25.22 -7.77 21.78
N LEU A 496 26.35 -7.04 21.82
CA LEU A 496 27.65 -7.51 21.37
C LEU A 496 27.66 -7.95 19.88
N ASP A 497 26.91 -7.26 19.04
CA ASP A 497 26.76 -7.54 17.60
C ASP A 497 26.27 -8.98 17.29
N ARG A 498 25.56 -9.60 18.24
CA ARG A 498 24.95 -10.93 18.10
C ARG A 498 23.42 -10.79 18.04
N PRO A 499 22.70 -11.75 17.45
CA PRO A 499 21.23 -11.78 17.44
C PRO A 499 20.68 -12.12 18.84
N LEU A 500 21.12 -11.37 19.83
CA LEU A 500 20.81 -11.47 21.24
C LEU A 500 20.33 -10.10 21.70
N SER A 501 19.06 -9.98 22.10
CA SER A 501 18.58 -8.76 22.72
C SER A 501 18.97 -8.70 24.20
N ALA A 502 19.40 -7.53 24.66
CA ALA A 502 19.62 -7.25 26.08
C ALA A 502 18.98 -5.92 26.44
N GLY A 503 18.43 -5.81 27.63
CA GLY A 503 17.75 -4.60 28.06
C GLY A 503 17.58 -4.53 29.57
N PHE A 504 17.15 -3.34 30.01
CA PHE A 504 16.74 -3.14 31.38
C PHE A 504 15.46 -2.31 31.43
N ASP A 505 14.69 -2.50 32.48
CA ASP A 505 13.55 -1.67 32.83
C ASP A 505 13.77 -1.15 34.26
N VAL A 506 13.32 0.07 34.52
CA VAL A 506 13.19 0.65 35.88
C VAL A 506 11.75 1.12 35.98
N PHE A 507 11.09 0.71 37.01
CA PHE A 507 9.67 0.99 37.17
C PHE A 507 9.29 1.38 38.60
N GLN A 508 8.22 2.17 38.66
CA GLN A 508 7.44 2.40 39.87
C GLN A 508 5.98 2.19 39.52
N THR A 509 5.29 1.38 40.32
CA THR A 509 3.88 1.04 40.14
C THR A 509 3.16 1.12 41.47
N GLU A 510 2.08 1.86 41.53
CA GLU A 510 1.15 1.94 42.63
C GLU A 510 -0.18 1.33 42.19
N ILE A 511 -0.73 0.41 42.98
CA ILE A 511 -1.98 -0.29 42.65
C ILE A 511 -2.86 -0.28 43.89
N ASP A 512 -4.07 0.23 43.75
CA ASP A 512 -5.12 0.21 44.77
C ASP A 512 -6.11 -0.93 44.48
N ASN A 513 -6.08 -1.95 45.33
CA ASN A 513 -7.01 -3.08 45.36
C ASN A 513 -7.86 -3.09 46.64
N THR A 514 -8.10 -1.91 47.23
CA THR A 514 -8.83 -1.79 48.51
C THR A 514 -10.27 -2.27 48.39
N ASP A 515 -10.92 -2.05 47.21
CA ASP A 515 -12.32 -2.45 47.01
C ASP A 515 -12.51 -3.97 46.96
N GLU A 516 -11.53 -4.75 46.41
CA GLU A 516 -11.67 -6.19 46.19
C GLU A 516 -10.91 -7.06 47.21
N SER A 517 -9.80 -6.52 47.72
CA SER A 517 -8.84 -7.29 48.52
C SER A 517 -8.22 -6.48 49.64
N SER A 518 -8.78 -5.30 49.96
CA SER A 518 -8.44 -4.46 51.11
C SER A 518 -6.95 -4.14 51.26
N PHE A 519 -6.18 -4.03 50.14
CA PHE A 519 -4.77 -3.66 50.19
C PHE A 519 -4.38 -2.69 49.06
N GLU A 520 -3.38 -1.86 49.37
CA GLU A 520 -2.63 -1.06 48.38
C GLU A 520 -1.20 -1.60 48.26
N LYS A 521 -0.66 -1.55 47.04
CA LYS A 521 0.70 -2.00 46.78
C LYS A 521 1.51 -0.93 46.01
N ASP A 522 2.59 -0.47 46.66
CA ASP A 522 3.64 0.31 46.03
C ASP A 522 4.83 -0.60 45.68
N SER A 523 5.26 -0.57 44.42
CA SER A 523 6.35 -1.40 43.93
C SER A 523 7.35 -0.55 43.15
N THR A 524 8.59 -0.52 43.60
CA THR A 524 9.70 0.11 42.92
C THR A 524 10.77 -0.93 42.62
N GLY A 525 11.22 -0.99 41.37
CA GLY A 525 12.14 -2.05 40.98
C GLY A 525 12.86 -1.85 39.67
N PHE A 526 13.66 -2.84 39.35
CA PHE A 526 14.30 -2.95 38.04
C PHE A 526 14.22 -4.37 37.50
N LYS A 527 14.36 -4.50 36.16
CA LYS A 527 14.41 -5.79 35.47
C LYS A 527 15.52 -5.78 34.44
N LEU A 528 16.34 -6.81 34.43
CA LEU A 528 17.32 -7.08 33.38
C LEU A 528 16.73 -8.14 32.45
N ARG A 529 16.78 -7.92 31.16
CA ARG A 529 16.17 -8.80 30.17
C ARG A 529 17.20 -9.23 29.12
N THR A 530 17.09 -10.47 28.68
CA THR A 530 17.81 -10.95 27.50
C THR A 530 16.93 -11.94 26.74
N GLY A 531 17.08 -11.98 25.40
CA GLY A 531 16.26 -12.85 24.58
C GLY A 531 16.93 -13.16 23.25
N TYR A 532 16.70 -14.37 22.76
CA TYR A 532 17.19 -14.82 21.45
C TYR A 532 16.24 -15.84 20.81
N ARG A 533 16.39 -15.99 19.50
CA ARG A 533 15.64 -16.99 18.74
C ARG A 533 16.43 -18.27 18.62
N LEU A 534 15.78 -19.39 18.94
CA LEU A 534 16.33 -20.74 18.73
C LEU A 534 16.05 -21.22 17.32
N SER A 535 14.89 -20.84 16.76
CA SER A 535 14.49 -21.07 15.37
C SER A 535 13.61 -19.92 14.88
N GLU A 536 13.11 -20.03 13.66
CA GLU A 536 12.20 -19.02 13.09
C GLU A 536 10.94 -18.80 13.98
N ASN A 537 10.37 -19.88 14.50
CA ASN A 537 9.15 -19.89 15.29
C ASN A 537 9.37 -20.03 16.79
N LEU A 538 10.59 -20.29 17.26
CA LEU A 538 10.89 -20.56 18.66
C LEU A 538 11.83 -19.51 19.23
N ARG A 539 11.39 -18.80 20.27
CA ARG A 539 12.19 -17.80 20.99
C ARG A 539 12.27 -18.11 22.48
N GLN A 540 13.35 -17.67 23.07
CA GLN A 540 13.63 -17.83 24.50
C GLN A 540 14.00 -16.47 25.09
N ASN A 541 13.40 -16.14 26.23
CA ASN A 541 13.66 -14.93 26.99
C ASN A 541 13.99 -15.27 28.44
N TRP A 542 14.96 -14.55 28.98
CA TRP A 542 15.33 -14.59 30.36
C TRP A 542 15.20 -13.21 30.98
N SER A 543 14.72 -13.11 32.20
CA SER A 543 14.73 -11.87 32.95
C SER A 543 15.03 -12.09 34.39
N TYR A 544 15.89 -11.22 34.96
CA TYR A 544 16.08 -11.09 36.38
C TYR A 544 15.40 -9.81 36.85
N GLY A 545 14.53 -9.92 37.84
CA GLY A 545 13.80 -8.80 38.43
C GLY A 545 14.12 -8.66 39.89
N PHE A 546 14.20 -7.42 40.35
CA PHE A 546 14.22 -7.06 41.75
C PHE A 546 13.19 -5.95 42.00
N SER A 547 12.32 -6.13 42.97
CA SER A 547 11.38 -5.11 43.45
C SER A 547 11.42 -4.98 44.97
N ALA A 548 11.23 -3.76 45.44
CA ALA A 548 10.88 -3.42 46.79
C ALA A 548 9.41 -3.04 46.78
N ASP A 549 8.61 -3.80 47.49
CA ASP A 549 7.16 -3.71 47.54
C ASP A 549 6.74 -3.26 48.94
N SER A 550 5.95 -2.20 49.05
CA SER A 550 5.31 -1.75 50.29
C SER A 550 3.82 -2.05 50.21
N ILE A 551 3.33 -2.88 51.10
CA ILE A 551 1.94 -3.31 51.13
C ILE A 551 1.27 -2.67 52.35
N THR A 552 0.25 -1.86 52.10
CA THR A 552 -0.60 -1.24 53.11
C THR A 552 -1.94 -1.96 53.12
N VAL A 553 -2.38 -2.41 54.24
CA VAL A 553 -3.61 -3.20 54.42
C VAL A 553 -4.63 -2.44 55.26
N ALA A 554 -5.89 -2.46 54.83
CA ALA A 554 -6.99 -1.85 55.57
C ALA A 554 -7.19 -2.49 56.95
N SER A 555 -7.58 -1.72 57.94
CA SER A 555 -7.71 -2.21 59.33
C SER A 555 -8.77 -3.31 59.53
N ASP A 556 -9.77 -3.32 58.65
CA ASP A 556 -10.89 -4.28 58.62
C ASP A 556 -10.69 -5.41 57.62
N ALA A 557 -9.54 -5.47 56.92
CA ALA A 557 -9.20 -6.52 55.98
C ALA A 557 -9.17 -7.92 56.62
N SER A 558 -9.29 -8.91 55.72
CA SER A 558 -9.11 -10.33 56.07
C SER A 558 -7.79 -10.58 56.82
N PRO A 559 -7.77 -11.45 57.87
CA PRO A 559 -6.54 -11.89 58.54
C PRO A 559 -5.49 -12.44 57.56
N PHE A 560 -5.92 -13.10 56.48
CA PHE A 560 -5.04 -13.66 55.43
C PHE A 560 -4.34 -12.56 54.63
N ILE A 561 -5.01 -11.44 54.35
CA ILE A 561 -4.43 -10.30 53.65
C ILE A 561 -3.47 -9.54 54.55
N LYS A 562 -3.82 -9.39 55.85
CA LYS A 562 -2.97 -8.79 56.92
C LYS A 562 -1.61 -9.47 57.05
N LEU A 563 -1.50 -10.76 56.75
CA LEU A 563 -0.22 -11.48 56.70
C LEU A 563 0.72 -10.98 55.58
N SER A 564 0.20 -10.21 54.65
CA SER A 564 0.96 -9.64 53.54
C SER A 564 1.40 -8.19 53.77
N GLU A 565 1.01 -7.55 54.90
CA GLU A 565 1.35 -6.17 55.24
C GLU A 565 2.84 -6.00 55.52
N GLY A 566 3.40 -4.89 55.04
CA GLY A 566 4.77 -4.46 55.31
C GLY A 566 5.63 -4.29 54.07
N ASP A 567 6.92 -4.08 54.31
CA ASP A 567 7.92 -3.91 53.28
C ASP A 567 8.55 -5.25 52.90
N LEU A 568 8.40 -5.61 51.65
CA LEU A 568 8.83 -6.89 51.11
C LEU A 568 9.84 -6.67 49.95
N GLN A 569 10.67 -7.64 49.73
CA GLN A 569 11.63 -7.61 48.64
C GLN A 569 11.54 -8.89 47.84
N THR A 570 11.28 -8.74 46.55
CA THR A 570 11.20 -9.87 45.63
C THR A 570 12.39 -9.84 44.66
N SER A 571 13.16 -10.91 44.64
CA SER A 571 14.26 -11.11 43.68
C SER A 571 13.99 -12.39 42.91
N SER A 572 13.66 -12.28 41.64
CA SER A 572 13.23 -13.41 40.83
C SER A 572 13.98 -13.55 39.49
N LEU A 573 14.13 -14.79 39.04
CA LEU A 573 14.59 -15.15 37.73
C LEU A 573 13.45 -15.80 36.97
N SER A 574 13.09 -15.21 35.84
CA SER A 574 12.07 -15.73 34.92
C SER A 574 12.67 -16.23 33.61
N HIS A 575 12.16 -17.35 33.15
CA HIS A 575 12.45 -17.93 31.84
C HIS A 575 11.17 -18.15 31.08
N THR A 576 11.09 -17.60 29.86
CA THR A 576 9.94 -17.77 28.96
C THR A 576 10.39 -18.38 27.64
N ILE A 577 9.78 -19.48 27.25
CA ILE A 577 9.89 -20.06 25.92
C ILE A 577 8.58 -19.85 25.17
N THR A 578 8.65 -19.37 23.94
CA THR A 578 7.47 -19.10 23.11
C THR A 578 7.64 -19.73 21.74
N TYR A 579 6.67 -20.56 21.34
CA TYR A 579 6.49 -21.05 19.97
C TYR A 579 5.35 -20.26 19.32
N ASP A 580 5.58 -19.69 18.13
CA ASP A 580 4.70 -18.71 17.50
C ASP A 580 4.71 -18.91 15.99
N THR A 581 3.58 -19.34 15.45
CA THR A 581 3.34 -19.54 14.00
C THR A 581 2.19 -18.66 13.49
N LEU A 582 1.80 -17.62 14.24
CA LEU A 582 0.72 -16.73 13.83
C LEU A 582 1.08 -16.00 12.55
N ASP A 583 0.12 -15.90 11.64
CA ASP A 583 0.18 -15.09 10.41
C ASP A 583 0.32 -13.59 10.74
N ASN A 584 -0.43 -13.11 11.73
CA ASN A 584 -0.41 -11.74 12.21
C ASN A 584 -0.52 -11.71 13.75
N ARG A 585 0.31 -10.89 14.42
CA ARG A 585 0.30 -10.79 15.89
C ARG A 585 -0.78 -9.87 16.43
N PHE A 586 -1.25 -8.90 15.68
CA PHE A 586 -2.25 -7.93 16.11
C PHE A 586 -3.67 -8.41 15.81
N SER A 587 -3.86 -9.07 14.69
CA SER A 587 -5.15 -9.60 14.24
C SER A 587 -4.91 -10.97 13.60
N PRO A 588 -4.64 -12.01 14.43
CA PRO A 588 -4.36 -13.34 13.91
C PRO A 588 -5.61 -13.96 13.29
N ARG A 589 -5.44 -14.52 12.09
CA ARG A 589 -6.46 -15.29 11.38
C ARG A 589 -6.15 -16.78 11.37
N ASP A 590 -4.86 -17.14 11.35
CA ASP A 590 -4.39 -18.51 11.35
C ASP A 590 -3.14 -18.69 12.18
N GLY A 591 -2.94 -19.90 12.71
CA GLY A 591 -1.74 -20.29 13.41
C GLY A 591 -1.92 -20.59 14.89
N LEU A 592 -0.80 -20.88 15.52
CA LEU A 592 -0.69 -21.31 16.92
C LEU A 592 0.36 -20.48 17.65
N ILE A 593 0.05 -20.05 18.86
CA ILE A 593 1.02 -19.49 19.81
C ILE A 593 0.95 -20.26 21.14
N VAL A 594 2.10 -20.66 21.67
CA VAL A 594 2.22 -21.27 23.00
C VAL A 594 3.40 -20.65 23.72
N SER A 595 3.21 -20.24 24.95
CA SER A 595 4.27 -19.73 25.84
C SER A 595 4.25 -20.42 27.21
N LEU A 596 5.41 -20.82 27.65
CA LEU A 596 5.64 -21.34 28.98
C LEU A 596 6.59 -20.40 29.74
N THR A 597 6.15 -19.86 30.84
CA THR A 597 6.94 -19.01 31.72
C THR A 597 7.17 -19.73 33.07
N ASN A 598 8.43 -19.83 33.43
CA ASN A 598 8.86 -20.37 34.75
C ASN A 598 9.54 -19.22 35.51
N GLU A 599 9.13 -18.95 36.70
CA GLU A 599 9.69 -17.93 37.59
C GLU A 599 10.08 -18.55 38.90
N VAL A 600 11.27 -18.20 39.38
CA VAL A 600 11.79 -18.60 40.69
C VAL A 600 12.21 -17.36 41.46
N ALA A 601 11.54 -17.07 42.55
CA ALA A 601 11.90 -16.03 43.49
C ALA A 601 12.64 -16.62 44.70
N GLY A 602 13.52 -15.82 45.33
CA GLY A 602 14.34 -16.24 46.46
C GLY A 602 15.84 -16.18 46.22
N LEU A 603 16.26 -15.47 45.16
CA LEU A 603 17.70 -15.21 44.85
C LEU A 603 18.27 -14.05 45.70
N GLY A 604 17.63 -13.72 46.80
CA GLY A 604 17.78 -12.57 47.69
C GLY A 604 16.42 -11.93 47.91
N GLY A 605 16.25 -11.18 49.02
CA GLY A 605 14.95 -10.62 49.40
C GLY A 605 14.16 -11.54 50.33
N SER A 606 12.91 -11.11 50.63
CA SER A 606 12.02 -11.79 51.58
C SER A 606 11.15 -12.86 50.96
N GLU A 607 10.77 -12.66 49.67
CA GLU A 607 9.83 -13.53 49.00
C GLU A 607 10.51 -14.71 48.30
N ARG A 608 9.91 -15.93 48.49
CA ARG A 608 10.45 -17.19 47.96
C ARG A 608 9.33 -18.06 47.41
N PHE A 609 9.26 -18.19 46.09
CA PHE A 609 8.27 -19.02 45.42
C PHE A 609 8.75 -19.55 44.08
N VAL A 610 8.05 -20.53 43.54
CA VAL A 610 8.11 -20.96 42.16
C VAL A 610 6.76 -20.75 41.53
N ARG A 611 6.73 -20.02 40.41
CA ARG A 611 5.52 -19.77 39.64
C ARG A 611 5.71 -20.30 38.21
N ASN A 612 4.75 -21.09 37.74
CA ASN A 612 4.72 -21.58 36.37
C ASN A 612 3.43 -21.14 35.71
N THR A 613 3.53 -20.62 34.48
CA THR A 613 2.36 -20.21 33.72
C THR A 613 2.50 -20.67 32.27
N ILE A 614 1.50 -21.39 31.76
CA ILE A 614 1.36 -21.74 30.35
C ILE A 614 0.22 -20.97 29.76
N LYS A 615 0.43 -20.39 28.57
CA LYS A 615 -0.59 -19.71 27.77
C LYS A 615 -0.54 -20.26 26.36
N GLY A 616 -1.69 -20.51 25.76
CA GLY A 616 -1.80 -20.97 24.38
C GLY A 616 -2.97 -20.33 23.67
N GLY A 617 -2.85 -20.20 22.34
CA GLY A 617 -3.92 -19.73 21.47
C GLY A 617 -3.79 -20.35 20.11
N ILE A 618 -4.88 -20.86 19.59
CA ILE A 618 -5.04 -21.39 18.22
C ILE A 618 -6.05 -20.52 17.52
N TYR A 619 -5.74 -20.18 16.28
CA TYR A 619 -6.58 -19.34 15.44
C TYR A 619 -6.79 -20.05 14.11
N GLN A 620 -8.01 -19.98 13.58
CA GLN A 620 -8.36 -20.57 12.31
C GLN A 620 -9.46 -19.76 11.64
N GLU A 621 -9.25 -19.34 10.43
CA GLU A 621 -10.28 -18.77 9.58
C GLU A 621 -11.21 -19.90 9.10
N VAL A 622 -12.44 -19.91 9.58
CA VAL A 622 -13.42 -20.98 9.31
C VAL A 622 -14.35 -20.64 8.14
N LEU A 623 -14.56 -19.38 7.88
CA LEU A 623 -15.24 -18.79 6.73
C LEU A 623 -14.52 -17.49 6.40
N ASP A 624 -14.78 -16.95 5.22
CA ASP A 624 -14.21 -15.67 4.81
C ASP A 624 -14.48 -14.59 5.88
N ASP A 625 -13.39 -14.00 6.40
CA ASP A 625 -13.39 -13.01 7.50
C ASP A 625 -14.03 -13.50 8.83
N VAL A 626 -14.33 -14.77 8.99
CA VAL A 626 -14.82 -15.34 10.25
C VAL A 626 -13.73 -16.18 10.90
N VAL A 627 -13.20 -15.70 12.02
CA VAL A 627 -12.08 -16.33 12.73
C VAL A 627 -12.56 -16.99 14.00
N PHE A 628 -12.34 -18.30 14.11
CA PHE A 628 -12.45 -19.03 15.35
C PHE A 628 -11.13 -18.98 16.11
N SER A 629 -11.16 -18.69 17.40
CA SER A 629 -10.01 -18.80 18.28
C SER A 629 -10.33 -19.59 19.54
N LEU A 630 -9.36 -20.39 19.96
CA LEU A 630 -9.37 -21.06 21.27
C LEU A 630 -8.13 -20.63 22.03
N ARG A 631 -8.34 -19.94 23.13
CA ARG A 631 -7.26 -19.48 24.02
C ARG A 631 -7.37 -20.16 25.36
N ALA A 632 -6.25 -20.59 25.93
CA ALA A 632 -6.21 -21.20 27.23
C ALA A 632 -5.00 -20.72 28.02
N GLN A 633 -5.18 -20.60 29.32
CA GLN A 633 -4.11 -20.29 30.25
C GLN A 633 -4.25 -21.20 31.48
N ALA A 634 -3.13 -21.64 32.04
CA ALA A 634 -3.07 -22.27 33.35
C ALA A 634 -1.83 -21.78 34.10
N GLY A 635 -1.96 -21.64 35.41
CA GLY A 635 -0.87 -21.19 36.25
C GLY A 635 -0.88 -21.86 37.63
N GLY A 636 0.30 -21.93 38.23
CA GLY A 636 0.46 -22.40 39.59
C GLY A 636 1.62 -21.69 40.28
N ILE A 637 1.46 -21.36 41.54
CA ILE A 637 2.48 -20.79 42.40
C ILE A 637 2.59 -21.65 43.68
N VAL A 638 3.81 -21.86 44.11
CA VAL A 638 4.11 -22.60 45.33
C VAL A 638 5.20 -21.87 46.10
N GLY A 639 4.95 -21.60 47.38
CA GLY A 639 5.92 -21.01 48.28
C GLY A 639 7.07 -21.95 48.60
N LEU A 640 8.28 -21.43 48.71
CA LEU A 640 9.48 -22.20 49.07
C LEU A 640 9.83 -21.99 50.56
N GLY A 641 9.20 -22.79 51.39
CA GLY A 641 9.37 -22.75 52.85
C GLY A 641 8.68 -21.56 53.55
N GLN A 642 7.72 -20.96 52.88
CA GLN A 642 6.81 -19.92 53.37
C GLN A 642 5.51 -19.98 52.59
N ASP A 643 4.43 -19.46 53.10
CA ASP A 643 3.15 -19.36 52.42
C ASP A 643 3.21 -18.26 51.37
N THR A 644 2.48 -18.46 50.26
CA THR A 644 2.33 -17.47 49.23
C THR A 644 1.50 -16.29 49.69
N LYS A 645 2.01 -15.08 49.52
CA LYS A 645 1.31 -13.85 49.88
C LYS A 645 0.14 -13.58 48.95
N SER A 646 -0.94 -12.94 49.43
CA SER A 646 -2.15 -12.67 48.66
C SER A 646 -1.84 -11.92 47.35
N PHE A 647 -0.98 -10.90 47.37
CA PHE A 647 -0.62 -10.12 46.20
C PHE A 647 0.23 -10.91 45.15
N GLU A 648 0.75 -12.09 45.48
CA GLU A 648 1.46 -12.99 44.56
C GLU A 648 0.55 -14.06 43.94
N ARG A 649 -0.64 -14.27 44.47
CA ARG A 649 -1.59 -15.27 44.02
C ARG A 649 -2.28 -14.86 42.73
N PHE A 650 -2.99 -15.79 42.13
CA PHE A 650 -3.80 -15.54 40.95
C PHE A 650 -5.18 -15.00 41.33
N TYR A 651 -5.65 -14.02 40.51
CA TYR A 651 -6.99 -13.46 40.58
C TYR A 651 -7.66 -13.59 39.22
N LEU A 652 -8.99 -13.73 39.20
CA LEU A 652 -9.75 -13.90 37.99
C LEU A 652 -11.05 -13.08 38.02
N GLY A 653 -11.35 -12.36 36.92
CA GLY A 653 -12.49 -11.46 36.79
C GLY A 653 -12.12 -10.20 36.02
N GLY A 654 -13.06 -9.27 35.87
CA GLY A 654 -12.86 -8.05 35.07
C GLY A 654 -12.47 -8.32 33.65
N SER A 655 -11.38 -7.71 33.20
CA SER A 655 -10.85 -7.88 31.84
C SER A 655 -10.24 -9.26 31.57
N SER A 656 -9.86 -10.01 32.64
CA SER A 656 -9.26 -11.35 32.51
C SER A 656 -10.30 -12.48 32.38
N PHE A 657 -11.55 -12.23 32.80
CA PHE A 657 -12.66 -13.17 32.68
C PHE A 657 -13.97 -12.39 32.61
N ARG A 658 -14.55 -12.33 31.43
CA ARG A 658 -15.70 -11.47 31.12
C ARG A 658 -16.96 -11.93 31.86
N GLY A 659 -17.75 -10.97 32.30
CA GLY A 659 -19.02 -11.21 33.02
C GLY A 659 -18.89 -11.33 34.54
N PHE A 660 -17.68 -11.24 35.07
CA PHE A 660 -17.41 -11.23 36.51
C PHE A 660 -16.69 -9.93 36.92
N GLU A 661 -16.91 -9.45 38.11
CA GLU A 661 -16.19 -8.33 38.70
C GLU A 661 -14.68 -8.64 38.81
N HIS A 662 -13.86 -7.62 38.96
CA HIS A 662 -12.44 -7.81 39.24
C HIS A 662 -12.23 -8.68 40.46
N ALA A 663 -11.36 -9.67 40.39
CA ALA A 663 -11.18 -10.68 41.45
C ALA A 663 -12.48 -11.40 41.92
N GLY A 664 -13.53 -11.35 41.08
CA GLY A 664 -14.87 -11.90 41.39
C GLY A 664 -14.95 -13.43 41.38
N VAL A 665 -13.90 -14.13 40.94
CA VAL A 665 -13.85 -15.59 40.89
C VAL A 665 -12.66 -16.10 41.69
N GLY A 666 -12.92 -16.96 42.67
CA GLY A 666 -11.87 -17.59 43.47
C GLY A 666 -12.15 -17.57 44.97
N PRO A 667 -11.19 -17.94 45.80
CA PRO A 667 -11.31 -17.95 47.24
C PRO A 667 -11.54 -16.54 47.82
N ARG A 668 -12.50 -16.45 48.73
CA ARG A 668 -12.84 -15.24 49.48
C ARG A 668 -12.92 -15.52 50.95
N ASP A 669 -12.61 -14.54 51.78
CA ASP A 669 -12.89 -14.56 53.21
C ASP A 669 -14.40 -14.37 53.44
N LEU A 670 -15.02 -15.26 54.22
CA LEU A 670 -16.47 -15.24 54.42
C LEU A 670 -16.94 -14.12 55.36
N ASP A 671 -16.04 -13.59 56.21
CA ASP A 671 -16.36 -12.56 57.21
C ASP A 671 -16.18 -11.14 56.62
N THR A 672 -15.18 -10.93 55.79
CA THR A 672 -14.84 -9.61 55.22
C THR A 672 -15.21 -9.46 53.75
N ASP A 673 -15.55 -10.55 53.06
CA ASP A 673 -15.77 -10.66 51.61
C ASP A 673 -14.55 -10.28 50.73
N ASP A 674 -13.37 -10.18 51.33
CA ASP A 674 -12.14 -9.92 50.62
C ASP A 674 -11.75 -11.09 49.72
N ALA A 675 -11.36 -10.78 48.46
CA ALA A 675 -10.77 -11.77 47.58
C ALA A 675 -9.33 -12.11 48.03
N ILE A 676 -9.07 -13.37 48.35
CA ILE A 676 -7.78 -13.83 48.88
C ILE A 676 -6.84 -14.29 47.72
N GLY A 677 -7.39 -14.49 46.53
CA GLY A 677 -6.71 -15.13 45.41
C GLY A 677 -6.46 -16.63 45.61
N GLY A 678 -5.88 -17.29 44.64
CA GLY A 678 -5.56 -18.73 44.73
C GLY A 678 -4.20 -19.06 44.15
N ASN A 679 -3.66 -20.18 44.58
CA ASN A 679 -2.35 -20.65 44.15
C ASN A 679 -2.37 -21.26 42.75
N TYR A 680 -3.55 -21.66 42.28
CA TYR A 680 -3.74 -22.23 40.94
C TYR A 680 -4.85 -21.52 40.19
N ASN A 681 -4.67 -21.35 38.89
CA ASN A 681 -5.71 -20.86 38.01
C ASN A 681 -5.74 -21.60 36.69
N TYR A 682 -6.89 -21.62 36.07
CA TYR A 682 -7.01 -21.93 34.64
C TYR A 682 -8.14 -21.10 34.01
N THR A 683 -7.97 -20.78 32.74
CA THR A 683 -9.02 -20.16 31.90
C THR A 683 -8.98 -20.76 30.51
N ALA A 684 -10.13 -20.89 29.90
CA ALA A 684 -10.28 -21.25 28.49
C ALA A 684 -11.36 -20.38 27.87
N THR A 685 -11.05 -19.79 26.74
CA THR A 685 -11.94 -18.91 25.98
C THR A 685 -12.06 -19.46 24.56
N ALA A 686 -13.26 -19.84 24.15
CA ALA A 686 -13.60 -20.09 22.76
C ALA A 686 -14.30 -18.84 22.20
N GLU A 687 -13.83 -18.33 21.06
CA GLU A 687 -14.33 -17.08 20.52
C GLU A 687 -14.47 -17.18 19.01
N LEU A 688 -15.59 -16.68 18.48
CA LEU A 688 -15.86 -16.52 17.07
C LEU A 688 -15.96 -15.02 16.74
N SER A 689 -15.04 -14.50 15.97
CA SER A 689 -15.01 -13.11 15.50
C SER A 689 -15.53 -13.05 14.05
N PHE A 690 -16.44 -12.12 13.77
CA PHE A 690 -17.08 -12.01 12.45
C PHE A 690 -17.32 -10.54 12.08
N PRO A 691 -17.37 -10.23 10.76
CA PRO A 691 -17.69 -8.89 10.29
C PRO A 691 -19.18 -8.56 10.56
N ILE A 692 -19.47 -7.34 10.98
CA ILE A 692 -20.84 -6.87 11.24
C ILE A 692 -21.36 -5.91 10.15
N GLY A 693 -20.69 -5.91 8.97
CA GLY A 693 -21.08 -5.09 7.83
C GLY A 693 -20.67 -3.62 7.93
N LEU A 694 -19.84 -3.26 8.89
CA LEU A 694 -19.16 -1.96 8.95
C LEU A 694 -17.85 -2.00 8.14
N PRO A 695 -17.38 -0.85 7.64
CA PRO A 695 -16.08 -0.76 6.97
C PRO A 695 -14.94 -1.30 7.83
N GLU A 696 -14.04 -2.05 7.23
CA GLU A 696 -12.89 -2.66 7.93
C GLU A 696 -11.96 -1.61 8.59
N GLU A 697 -11.90 -0.41 8.01
CA GLU A 697 -11.09 0.71 8.52
C GLU A 697 -11.53 1.17 9.93
N LEU A 698 -12.76 0.88 10.31
CA LEU A 698 -13.26 1.16 11.65
C LEU A 698 -12.79 0.13 12.69
N GLY A 699 -12.27 -1.03 12.25
CA GLY A 699 -11.78 -2.08 13.13
C GLY A 699 -12.85 -2.70 14.04
N VAL A 700 -14.15 -2.51 13.74
CA VAL A 700 -15.26 -3.01 14.56
C VAL A 700 -15.73 -4.36 14.05
N ARG A 701 -15.66 -5.37 14.91
CA ARG A 701 -16.09 -6.74 14.63
C ARG A 701 -17.09 -7.22 15.67
N GLY A 702 -18.01 -8.10 15.27
CA GLY A 702 -18.85 -8.84 16.20
C GLY A 702 -18.07 -10.00 16.79
N VAL A 703 -18.36 -10.31 18.07
CA VAL A 703 -17.70 -11.42 18.77
C VAL A 703 -18.76 -12.22 19.52
N ALA A 704 -18.76 -13.53 19.31
CA ALA A 704 -19.47 -14.49 20.15
C ALA A 704 -18.43 -15.32 20.92
N PHE A 705 -18.58 -15.46 22.24
CA PHE A 705 -17.61 -16.16 23.04
C PHE A 705 -18.23 -17.02 24.13
N ALA A 706 -17.46 -18.02 24.56
CA ALA A 706 -17.72 -18.81 25.76
C ALA A 706 -16.42 -18.91 26.56
N GLU A 707 -16.51 -18.67 27.87
CA GLU A 707 -15.38 -18.70 28.75
C GLU A 707 -15.64 -19.66 29.92
N ALA A 708 -14.61 -20.40 30.31
CA ALA A 708 -14.61 -21.24 31.50
C ALA A 708 -13.29 -21.03 32.25
N GLY A 709 -13.37 -20.95 33.56
CA GLY A 709 -12.16 -20.74 34.37
C GLY A 709 -12.43 -20.85 35.85
N SER A 710 -11.37 -20.98 36.61
CA SER A 710 -11.42 -21.02 38.08
C SER A 710 -10.07 -20.59 38.66
N VAL A 711 -10.13 -20.09 39.87
CA VAL A 711 -8.97 -19.85 40.76
C VAL A 711 -9.20 -20.63 42.04
N PHE A 712 -8.22 -21.37 42.49
CA PHE A 712 -8.37 -22.27 43.63
C PHE A 712 -7.03 -22.58 44.32
N GLY A 713 -7.11 -23.25 45.49
CA GLY A 713 -5.96 -23.68 46.28
C GLY A 713 -5.38 -22.56 47.12
N LEU A 714 -5.22 -22.83 48.38
CA LEU A 714 -4.53 -22.02 49.38
C LEU A 714 -3.45 -22.86 50.00
N ASP A 715 -2.44 -22.23 50.66
CA ASP A 715 -1.37 -22.94 51.34
C ASP A 715 -1.89 -23.61 52.64
N ASP A 716 -2.93 -23.05 53.24
CA ASP A 716 -3.57 -23.58 54.42
C ASP A 716 -4.97 -24.11 54.10
N GLU A 717 -5.23 -25.39 54.33
CA GLU A 717 -6.53 -26.06 54.07
C GLU A 717 -7.62 -25.74 55.12
N THR A 718 -7.34 -24.85 56.05
CA THR A 718 -8.21 -24.54 57.20
C THR A 718 -9.08 -23.31 57.01
N VAL A 719 -9.34 -22.93 55.77
CA VAL A 719 -10.26 -21.82 55.44
C VAL A 719 -11.53 -22.36 54.80
#